data_1f25e5ba551eac16dd9ddf6a7551ee8c
#
_entry.id   1f25e5ba551eac16dd9ddf6a7551ee8c
#
_cell.length_a   1.000
_cell.length_b   1.000
_cell.length_c   1.000
_cell.angle_alpha   90.00
_cell.angle_beta   90.00
_cell.angle_gamma   90.00
#
_symmetry.space_group_name_H-M   'P 1'
#
loop_
_entity.id
_entity.type
_entity.pdbx_description
1 polymer ?
#
loop_
_entity_poly.entity_id
_entity_poly.type
_entity_poly.pdbx_seq_one_letter_code
_entity_poly.pdbx_strand_id
1 'polypeptide(L)'
;MSRTLSLEPFKRVLIGRPLRTEEAPHQAVNNPVGLAVFASDALSSTAYATQEILIVLASAFAVAGAGVFGLSIPIALAIAAILFVLIASYRQTIKAYRGASCGAYVVSRDNLGTFPSQIAGAALLVDYVLTVAVSISSGVDQVASAIPILRGHEVWVALFAILVMTIINLRGVKESGTIFAVPTYFFVATTLFTLAVGAFKGLTGQLSPVEGVEMVHQTAEPLGWFLILYAFSSGCTALTGIEAISDGVQNFKEPRGQNAATTITVMGLLLGTLFLGITFLANQVQAIPSERETIISQIARATFGGGPLYGLQIAATTIILIMAANTAYADFPRIAAFVASDGFLPRQLAIRGSRLVFSGGIVTLAIAAGILIIIFNARTTSLIPLYAIGVFMCFTLSQAGMVRRWLEVSKLKPGEAVKMGQSVAIYDADWRRKLAISAAGAITSLVVMVIFAVTKFTHGAWITLIVIPMMVFVFRRVHRHYCNVARILSLSKERVKTTPHLVRTIVLVDDVHRGTVRVVDFAKSLGHAWTPVHVDYNDRKTHLVQRKWRERIGEGELVILPSPYRRLVEPIVEYVQKELDAYPNAFIHVIMGQLVMDSPWARLLHANNSLGIMSRLQSMDRVIVTDVPYQLHAEDVELFPENEPSEGTVGDSGSLAGEPSEAGKSVVS
;
A
#
# COMPACT_ATOMS: atom_id res chain seq x y z
N MET A 1 -17.65 27.55 -21.62
CA MET A 1 -17.49 26.73 -20.40
C MET A 1 -17.42 25.28 -20.81
N SER A 2 -16.21 24.77 -21.10
CA SER A 2 -16.02 23.38 -21.55
C SER A 2 -16.41 22.42 -20.44
N ARG A 3 -17.41 21.60 -20.67
CA ARG A 3 -17.72 20.41 -19.87
C ARG A 3 -16.67 19.33 -20.20
N THR A 4 -15.45 19.52 -19.70
CA THR A 4 -14.57 18.37 -19.52
C THR A 4 -15.36 17.38 -18.68
N LEU A 5 -15.54 16.15 -19.19
CA LEU A 5 -16.04 15.02 -18.39
C LEU A 5 -15.10 14.86 -17.17
N SER A 6 -15.33 15.69 -16.17
CA SER A 6 -14.56 15.64 -14.95
C SER A 6 -14.93 14.33 -14.26
N LEU A 7 -13.97 13.47 -14.04
CA LEU A 7 -14.11 12.27 -13.18
C LEU A 7 -14.45 12.66 -11.73
N GLU A 8 -14.50 13.97 -11.43
CA GLU A 8 -14.79 14.53 -10.11
C GLU A 8 -16.15 14.11 -9.52
N PRO A 9 -17.30 14.12 -10.26
CA PRO A 9 -18.55 13.64 -9.70
C PRO A 9 -18.50 12.15 -9.37
N PHE A 10 -17.84 11.33 -10.20
CA PHE A 10 -17.67 9.90 -9.95
C PHE A 10 -16.75 9.63 -8.74
N LYS A 11 -15.62 10.34 -8.65
CA LYS A 11 -14.76 10.32 -7.47
C LYS A 11 -15.50 10.75 -6.21
N ARG A 12 -16.36 11.76 -6.30
CA ARG A 12 -17.14 12.27 -5.17
C ARG A 12 -18.16 11.26 -4.65
N VAL A 13 -18.75 10.47 -5.53
CA VAL A 13 -19.66 9.37 -5.16
C VAL A 13 -18.88 8.21 -4.52
N LEU A 14 -17.73 7.81 -5.11
CA LEU A 14 -16.95 6.69 -4.62
C LEU A 14 -16.15 7.01 -3.34
N ILE A 15 -15.49 8.17 -3.28
CA ILE A 15 -14.52 8.48 -2.23
C ILE A 15 -15.08 9.52 -1.24
N GLY A 16 -16.12 10.27 -1.62
CA GLY A 16 -16.72 11.34 -0.82
C GLY A 16 -16.14 12.73 -1.12
N ARG A 17 -16.68 13.76 -0.43
CA ARG A 17 -16.23 15.15 -0.59
C ARG A 17 -14.82 15.36 -0.04
N PRO A 18 -13.99 16.24 -0.63
CA PRO A 18 -12.74 16.67 -0.02
C PRO A 18 -12.96 17.26 1.39
N LEU A 19 -12.04 16.98 2.30
CA LEU A 19 -12.04 17.49 3.67
C LEU A 19 -11.00 18.59 3.83
N ARG A 20 -11.32 19.65 4.57
CA ARG A 20 -10.36 20.70 4.92
C ARG A 20 -9.42 20.23 6.02
N THR A 21 -8.20 20.75 6.06
CA THR A 21 -7.21 20.39 7.09
C THR A 21 -7.73 20.66 8.51
N GLU A 22 -8.56 21.67 8.68
CA GLU A 22 -9.22 22.04 9.94
C GLU A 22 -10.21 20.97 10.43
N GLU A 23 -10.72 20.12 9.54
CA GLU A 23 -11.63 19.01 9.87
C GLU A 23 -10.87 17.77 10.41
N ALA A 24 -9.54 17.76 10.41
CA ALA A 24 -8.73 16.64 10.88
C ALA A 24 -9.03 16.21 12.34
N PRO A 25 -9.24 17.11 13.32
CA PRO A 25 -9.61 16.71 14.69
C PRO A 25 -10.95 15.99 14.77
N HIS A 26 -11.88 16.28 13.85
CA HIS A 26 -13.20 15.63 13.80
C HIS A 26 -13.15 14.19 13.25
N GLN A 27 -12.01 13.78 12.70
CA GLN A 27 -11.77 12.39 12.25
C GLN A 27 -11.27 11.47 13.38
N ALA A 28 -11.03 12.01 14.58
CA ALA A 28 -10.63 11.21 15.74
C ALA A 28 -11.75 10.27 16.21
N VAL A 29 -11.37 9.03 16.56
CA VAL A 29 -12.28 7.97 16.96
C VAL A 29 -12.41 7.86 18.49
N ASN A 30 -13.57 7.43 18.97
CA ASN A 30 -13.78 7.06 20.37
C ASN A 30 -13.32 5.61 20.62
N ASN A 31 -13.29 5.16 21.89
CA ASN A 31 -12.80 3.83 22.25
C ASN A 31 -13.55 2.68 21.56
N PRO A 32 -14.91 2.65 21.46
CA PRO A 32 -15.61 1.59 20.75
C PRO A 32 -15.24 1.52 19.26
N VAL A 33 -15.24 2.66 18.56
CA VAL A 33 -14.84 2.70 17.15
C VAL A 33 -13.35 2.37 17.00
N GLY A 34 -12.51 2.85 17.91
CA GLY A 34 -11.08 2.52 17.94
C GLY A 34 -10.82 1.03 18.14
N LEU A 35 -11.59 0.37 19.02
CA LEU A 35 -11.53 -1.09 19.18
C LEU A 35 -11.89 -1.79 17.86
N ALA A 36 -12.97 -1.39 17.21
CA ALA A 36 -13.40 -2.01 15.96
C ALA A 36 -12.41 -1.80 14.80
N VAL A 37 -11.75 -0.64 14.73
CA VAL A 37 -10.79 -0.31 13.65
C VAL A 37 -9.46 -1.01 13.85
N PHE A 38 -8.92 -1.01 15.09
CA PHE A 38 -7.56 -1.43 15.38
C PHE A 38 -7.45 -2.81 16.02
N ALA A 39 -8.56 -3.46 16.38
CA ALA A 39 -8.55 -4.76 17.00
C ALA A 39 -9.28 -5.83 16.19
N SER A 40 -9.84 -5.50 15.03
CA SER A 40 -10.56 -6.47 14.19
C SER A 40 -9.66 -7.63 13.75
N ASP A 41 -8.40 -7.36 13.42
CA ASP A 41 -7.41 -8.38 13.06
C ASP A 41 -7.09 -9.30 14.25
N ALA A 42 -6.73 -8.74 15.41
CA ALA A 42 -6.45 -9.52 16.60
C ALA A 42 -7.66 -10.37 17.04
N LEU A 43 -8.88 -9.83 16.98
CA LEU A 43 -10.09 -10.57 17.37
C LEU A 43 -10.45 -11.66 16.35
N SER A 44 -10.28 -11.42 15.05
CA SER A 44 -10.54 -12.41 14.01
C SER A 44 -9.57 -13.59 14.07
N SER A 45 -8.33 -13.37 14.54
CA SER A 45 -7.32 -14.41 14.71
C SER A 45 -7.78 -15.54 15.64
N THR A 46 -8.70 -15.24 16.57
CA THR A 46 -9.29 -16.29 17.44
C THR A 46 -10.09 -17.33 16.67
N ALA A 47 -10.61 -16.96 15.48
CA ALA A 47 -11.42 -17.89 14.68
C ALA A 47 -10.58 -19.03 14.07
N TYR A 48 -9.28 -18.81 13.83
CA TYR A 48 -8.42 -19.83 13.23
C TYR A 48 -7.26 -20.29 14.11
N ALA A 49 -6.86 -19.56 15.15
CA ALA A 49 -5.68 -19.89 15.95
C ALA A 49 -5.78 -21.29 16.62
N THR A 50 -6.95 -21.65 17.17
CA THR A 50 -7.17 -23.00 17.72
C THR A 50 -7.09 -24.07 16.63
N GLN A 51 -7.63 -23.81 15.45
CA GLN A 51 -7.55 -24.71 14.31
C GLN A 51 -6.09 -24.95 13.88
N GLU A 52 -5.27 -23.91 13.84
CA GLU A 52 -3.84 -24.00 13.51
C GLU A 52 -3.06 -24.89 14.51
N ILE A 53 -3.38 -24.80 15.79
CA ILE A 53 -2.82 -25.70 16.82
C ILE A 53 -3.22 -27.16 16.52
N LEU A 54 -4.52 -27.39 16.28
CA LEU A 54 -5.05 -28.73 16.06
C LEU A 54 -4.57 -29.37 14.76
N ILE A 55 -4.38 -28.56 13.69
CA ILE A 55 -3.80 -29.02 12.40
C ILE A 55 -2.40 -29.62 12.63
N VAL A 56 -1.55 -28.91 13.38
CA VAL A 56 -0.20 -29.41 13.67
C VAL A 56 -0.27 -30.65 14.57
N LEU A 57 -1.11 -30.66 15.59
CA LEU A 57 -1.27 -31.83 16.46
C LEU A 57 -1.86 -33.06 15.73
N ALA A 58 -2.63 -32.86 14.66
CA ALA A 58 -3.17 -33.93 13.84
C ALA A 58 -2.10 -34.83 13.20
N SER A 59 -0.88 -34.28 12.93
CA SER A 59 0.22 -35.11 12.44
C SER A 59 0.65 -36.20 13.41
N ALA A 60 0.49 -36.00 14.71
CA ALA A 60 0.79 -37.03 15.74
C ALA A 60 -0.41 -37.93 16.05
N PHE A 61 -1.59 -37.70 15.47
CA PHE A 61 -2.79 -38.48 15.78
C PHE A 61 -2.62 -39.98 15.52
N ALA A 62 -1.98 -40.34 14.42
CA ALA A 62 -1.73 -41.74 14.03
C ALA A 62 -0.88 -42.51 15.07
N VAL A 63 -0.01 -41.79 15.81
CA VAL A 63 0.94 -42.37 16.77
C VAL A 63 0.41 -42.28 18.21
N ALA A 64 -0.16 -41.12 18.57
CA ALA A 64 -0.55 -40.80 19.96
C ALA A 64 -2.06 -40.90 20.22
N GLY A 65 -2.88 -41.15 19.19
CA GLY A 65 -4.35 -41.21 19.31
C GLY A 65 -5.00 -39.86 19.58
N ALA A 66 -6.32 -39.86 19.84
CA ALA A 66 -7.12 -38.63 20.02
C ALA A 66 -6.69 -37.77 21.24
N GLY A 67 -6.01 -38.37 22.22
CA GLY A 67 -5.51 -37.65 23.40
C GLY A 67 -4.52 -36.53 23.07
N VAL A 68 -3.90 -36.53 21.87
CA VAL A 68 -2.95 -35.51 21.44
C VAL A 68 -3.60 -34.11 21.35
N PHE A 69 -4.89 -34.04 21.01
CA PHE A 69 -5.62 -32.78 20.92
C PHE A 69 -5.80 -32.08 22.27
N GLY A 70 -5.76 -32.83 23.38
CA GLY A 70 -5.76 -32.29 24.74
C GLY A 70 -4.57 -31.35 25.02
N LEU A 71 -3.44 -31.51 24.30
CA LEU A 71 -2.28 -30.61 24.41
C LEU A 71 -2.57 -29.18 23.92
N SER A 72 -3.66 -28.96 23.18
CA SER A 72 -4.08 -27.61 22.78
C SER A 72 -4.41 -26.72 23.99
N ILE A 73 -4.88 -27.26 25.11
CA ILE A 73 -5.19 -26.48 26.31
C ILE A 73 -3.93 -25.90 26.97
N PRO A 74 -2.90 -26.69 27.37
CA PRO A 74 -1.68 -26.13 27.93
C PRO A 74 -0.95 -25.19 26.94
N ILE A 75 -0.99 -25.47 25.63
CA ILE A 75 -0.46 -24.58 24.60
C ILE A 75 -1.22 -23.25 24.63
N ALA A 76 -2.54 -23.26 24.62
CA ALA A 76 -3.36 -22.04 24.65
C ALA A 76 -3.16 -21.24 25.95
N LEU A 77 -2.98 -21.88 27.10
CA LEU A 77 -2.66 -21.21 28.36
C LEU A 77 -1.29 -20.51 28.29
N ALA A 78 -0.28 -21.16 27.71
CA ALA A 78 1.04 -20.53 27.49
C ALA A 78 0.94 -19.30 26.58
N ILE A 79 0.17 -19.39 25.49
CA ILE A 79 -0.08 -18.27 24.57
C ILE A 79 -0.83 -17.14 25.27
N ALA A 80 -1.85 -17.45 26.08
CA ALA A 80 -2.59 -16.46 26.86
C ALA A 80 -1.69 -15.75 27.89
N ALA A 81 -0.77 -16.45 28.53
CA ALA A 81 0.21 -15.84 29.43
C ALA A 81 1.11 -14.83 28.69
N ILE A 82 1.56 -15.17 27.47
CA ILE A 82 2.33 -14.26 26.60
C ILE A 82 1.47 -13.05 26.22
N LEU A 83 0.20 -13.25 25.85
CA LEU A 83 -0.74 -12.18 25.57
C LEU A 83 -0.79 -11.15 26.70
N PHE A 84 -0.94 -11.58 27.94
CA PHE A 84 -0.99 -10.69 29.09
C PHE A 84 0.33 -9.90 29.28
N VAL A 85 1.49 -10.54 29.08
CA VAL A 85 2.79 -9.87 29.14
C VAL A 85 2.89 -8.79 28.05
N LEU A 86 2.50 -9.10 26.81
CA LEU A 86 2.54 -8.15 25.70
C LEU A 86 1.56 -6.98 25.93
N ILE A 87 0.32 -7.24 26.35
CA ILE A 87 -0.66 -6.19 26.65
C ILE A 87 -0.15 -5.26 27.75
N ALA A 88 0.42 -5.81 28.84
CA ALA A 88 0.99 -5.00 29.93
C ALA A 88 2.14 -4.11 29.41
N SER A 89 2.97 -4.65 28.55
CA SER A 89 4.12 -3.99 27.94
C SER A 89 3.69 -2.85 26.99
N TYR A 90 2.77 -3.12 26.05
CA TYR A 90 2.25 -2.12 25.11
C TYR A 90 1.44 -1.02 25.80
N ARG A 91 0.61 -1.38 26.79
CA ARG A 91 -0.10 -0.38 27.62
C ARG A 91 0.85 0.61 28.28
N GLN A 92 1.99 0.13 28.75
CA GLN A 92 3.03 0.95 29.34
C GLN A 92 3.73 1.83 28.29
N THR A 93 4.03 1.28 27.11
CA THR A 93 4.60 2.03 25.98
C THR A 93 3.69 3.18 25.56
N ILE A 94 2.39 2.93 25.37
CA ILE A 94 1.38 3.94 25.04
C ILE A 94 1.37 5.09 26.05
N LYS A 95 1.41 4.77 27.36
CA LYS A 95 1.44 5.76 28.43
C LYS A 95 2.73 6.56 28.46
N ALA A 96 3.88 5.93 28.15
CA ALA A 96 5.18 6.57 28.15
C ALA A 96 5.33 7.62 27.03
N TYR A 97 4.65 7.43 25.90
CA TYR A 97 4.66 8.36 24.75
C TYR A 97 3.57 9.44 24.82
N ARG A 98 2.72 9.44 25.86
CA ARG A 98 1.72 10.49 26.17
C ARG A 98 0.81 10.89 25.01
N GLY A 99 0.37 9.93 24.22
CA GLY A 99 -0.53 10.16 23.08
C GLY A 99 0.15 10.50 21.76
N ALA A 100 1.50 10.57 21.73
CA ALA A 100 2.25 10.52 20.48
C ALA A 100 2.23 9.12 19.87
N SER A 101 2.58 8.97 18.59
CA SER A 101 2.77 7.65 17.99
C SER A 101 3.84 6.87 18.76
N CYS A 102 3.54 5.62 19.08
CA CYS A 102 4.41 4.73 19.84
C CYS A 102 4.50 3.32 19.23
N GLY A 103 4.26 3.22 17.93
CA GLY A 103 4.46 2.00 17.19
C GLY A 103 5.93 1.55 17.14
N ALA A 104 6.16 0.29 16.78
CA ALA A 104 7.47 -0.34 16.85
C ALA A 104 8.54 0.43 16.06
N TYR A 105 8.19 1.00 14.89
CA TYR A 105 9.09 1.86 14.11
C TYR A 105 9.56 3.08 14.90
N VAL A 106 8.61 3.83 15.49
CA VAL A 106 8.89 5.08 16.22
C VAL A 106 9.69 4.80 17.49
N VAL A 107 9.27 3.79 18.27
CA VAL A 107 9.95 3.39 19.51
C VAL A 107 11.38 2.94 19.22
N SER A 108 11.59 2.15 18.17
CA SER A 108 12.93 1.71 17.75
C SER A 108 13.79 2.89 17.29
N ARG A 109 13.23 3.81 16.50
CA ARG A 109 13.93 5.00 16.02
C ARG A 109 14.40 5.88 17.18
N ASP A 110 13.51 6.17 18.11
CA ASP A 110 13.78 7.08 19.20
C ASP A 110 14.76 6.51 20.24
N ASN A 111 14.72 5.20 20.45
CA ASN A 111 15.47 4.58 21.53
C ASN A 111 16.67 3.72 21.07
N LEU A 112 16.58 3.05 19.90
CA LEU A 112 17.63 2.17 19.39
C LEU A 112 18.41 2.78 18.20
N GLY A 113 17.83 3.77 17.53
CA GLY A 113 18.42 4.46 16.39
C GLY A 113 17.86 4.02 15.04
N THR A 114 18.48 4.52 13.98
CA THR A 114 17.93 4.44 12.62
C THR A 114 17.94 3.02 12.02
N PHE A 115 18.97 2.21 12.30
CA PHE A 115 19.04 0.87 11.70
C PHE A 115 18.00 -0.10 12.27
N PRO A 116 17.83 -0.24 13.60
CA PRO A 116 16.75 -1.06 14.16
C PRO A 116 15.35 -0.56 13.73
N SER A 117 15.16 0.76 13.58
CA SER A 117 13.87 1.27 13.10
C SER A 117 13.57 0.89 11.65
N GLN A 118 14.59 0.86 10.79
CA GLN A 118 14.41 0.38 9.41
C GLN A 118 13.97 -1.08 9.37
N ILE A 119 14.55 -1.93 10.24
CA ILE A 119 14.14 -3.33 10.37
C ILE A 119 12.70 -3.42 10.85
N ALA A 120 12.33 -2.70 11.90
CA ALA A 120 10.97 -2.66 12.42
C ALA A 120 9.96 -2.14 11.37
N GLY A 121 10.32 -1.08 10.63
CA GLY A 121 9.49 -0.54 9.56
C GLY A 121 9.30 -1.51 8.39
N ALA A 122 10.37 -2.17 7.95
CA ALA A 122 10.29 -3.18 6.90
C ALA A 122 9.44 -4.38 7.34
N ALA A 123 9.64 -4.86 8.57
CA ALA A 123 8.89 -5.97 9.13
C ALA A 123 7.40 -5.67 9.24
N LEU A 124 7.00 -4.48 9.75
CA LEU A 124 5.60 -4.05 9.81
C LEU A 124 4.96 -3.92 8.42
N LEU A 125 5.67 -3.32 7.46
CA LEU A 125 5.12 -3.16 6.11
C LEU A 125 4.89 -4.50 5.42
N VAL A 126 5.79 -5.46 5.57
CA VAL A 126 5.62 -6.82 5.05
C VAL A 126 4.46 -7.51 5.75
N ASP A 127 4.40 -7.39 7.07
CA ASP A 127 3.36 -8.01 7.89
C ASP A 127 1.96 -7.52 7.51
N TYR A 128 1.74 -6.22 7.38
CA TYR A 128 0.44 -5.68 6.97
C TYR A 128 0.01 -6.10 5.57
N VAL A 129 0.95 -6.27 4.63
CA VAL A 129 0.63 -6.82 3.30
C VAL A 129 0.17 -8.26 3.41
N LEU A 130 0.86 -9.07 4.22
CA LEU A 130 0.50 -10.46 4.50
C LEU A 130 -0.82 -10.57 5.25
N THR A 131 -1.07 -9.69 6.23
CA THR A 131 -2.34 -9.60 6.97
C THR A 131 -3.53 -9.43 6.02
N VAL A 132 -3.45 -8.50 5.06
CA VAL A 132 -4.52 -8.33 4.06
C VAL A 132 -4.68 -9.59 3.22
N ALA A 133 -3.59 -10.17 2.72
CA ALA A 133 -3.65 -11.34 1.87
C ALA A 133 -4.22 -12.55 2.60
N VAL A 134 -3.78 -12.84 3.84
CA VAL A 134 -4.25 -13.96 4.67
C VAL A 134 -5.71 -13.75 5.06
N SER A 135 -6.07 -12.58 5.58
CA SER A 135 -7.43 -12.29 6.06
C SER A 135 -8.47 -12.36 4.95
N ILE A 136 -8.18 -11.77 3.80
CA ILE A 136 -9.09 -11.84 2.64
C ILE A 136 -9.18 -13.26 2.11
N SER A 137 -8.07 -13.98 1.96
CA SER A 137 -8.08 -15.37 1.51
C SER A 137 -8.87 -16.27 2.46
N SER A 138 -8.65 -16.16 3.78
CA SER A 138 -9.40 -16.93 4.78
C SER A 138 -10.91 -16.65 4.74
N GLY A 139 -11.28 -15.37 4.54
CA GLY A 139 -12.68 -14.99 4.40
C GLY A 139 -13.31 -15.56 3.12
N VAL A 140 -12.56 -15.57 2.03
CA VAL A 140 -13.00 -16.14 0.74
C VAL A 140 -13.12 -17.66 0.82
N ASP A 141 -12.18 -18.34 1.47
CA ASP A 141 -12.26 -19.79 1.73
C ASP A 141 -13.56 -20.15 2.47
N GLN A 142 -13.94 -19.34 3.48
CA GLN A 142 -15.22 -19.52 4.21
C GLN A 142 -16.44 -19.34 3.30
N VAL A 143 -16.44 -18.30 2.46
CA VAL A 143 -17.53 -18.03 1.49
C VAL A 143 -17.62 -19.14 0.45
N ALA A 144 -16.49 -19.59 -0.10
CA ALA A 144 -16.43 -20.67 -1.09
C ALA A 144 -16.89 -22.02 -0.52
N SER A 145 -16.68 -22.23 0.81
CA SER A 145 -17.20 -23.41 1.50
C SER A 145 -18.73 -23.39 1.61
N ALA A 146 -19.32 -22.21 1.85
CA ALA A 146 -20.77 -22.01 1.96
C ALA A 146 -21.47 -21.95 0.59
N ILE A 147 -20.79 -21.41 -0.43
CA ILE A 147 -21.35 -21.18 -1.78
C ILE A 147 -20.47 -21.90 -2.82
N PRO A 148 -20.78 -23.18 -3.14
CA PRO A 148 -19.92 -24.02 -3.99
C PRO A 148 -19.65 -23.47 -5.41
N ILE A 149 -20.52 -22.61 -5.95
CA ILE A 149 -20.36 -21.99 -7.26
C ILE A 149 -19.12 -21.06 -7.34
N LEU A 150 -18.60 -20.58 -6.21
CA LEU A 150 -17.43 -19.71 -6.13
C LEU A 150 -16.12 -20.50 -6.12
N ARG A 151 -16.16 -21.82 -5.99
CA ARG A 151 -14.97 -22.67 -6.03
C ARG A 151 -14.31 -22.59 -7.40
N GLY A 152 -12.98 -22.37 -7.41
CA GLY A 152 -12.20 -22.11 -8.61
C GLY A 152 -12.17 -20.65 -9.05
N HIS A 153 -12.87 -19.74 -8.33
CA HIS A 153 -12.89 -18.32 -8.60
C HIS A 153 -12.38 -17.50 -7.40
N GLU A 154 -11.72 -18.15 -6.43
CA GLU A 154 -11.30 -17.56 -5.15
C GLU A 154 -10.43 -16.32 -5.34
N VAL A 155 -9.52 -16.33 -6.33
CA VAL A 155 -8.65 -15.18 -6.65
C VAL A 155 -9.48 -13.96 -7.05
N TRP A 156 -10.49 -14.13 -7.92
CA TRP A 156 -11.31 -13.00 -8.37
C TRP A 156 -12.18 -12.43 -7.26
N VAL A 157 -12.73 -13.29 -6.41
CA VAL A 157 -13.52 -12.89 -5.24
C VAL A 157 -12.64 -12.12 -4.26
N ALA A 158 -11.40 -12.59 -4.03
CA ALA A 158 -10.44 -11.93 -3.16
C ALA A 158 -10.01 -10.55 -3.71
N LEU A 159 -9.72 -10.44 -5.00
CA LEU A 159 -9.39 -9.17 -5.64
C LEU A 159 -10.55 -8.18 -5.58
N PHE A 160 -11.78 -8.65 -5.76
CA PHE A 160 -12.99 -7.83 -5.60
C PHE A 160 -13.13 -7.34 -4.15
N ALA A 161 -12.89 -8.20 -3.16
CA ALA A 161 -12.91 -7.83 -1.75
C ALA A 161 -11.85 -6.76 -1.43
N ILE A 162 -10.61 -6.90 -1.96
CA ILE A 162 -9.55 -5.88 -1.85
C ILE A 162 -10.01 -4.55 -2.45
N LEU A 163 -10.63 -4.56 -3.62
CA LEU A 163 -11.12 -3.35 -4.27
C LEU A 163 -12.16 -2.63 -3.40
N VAL A 164 -13.14 -3.37 -2.88
CA VAL A 164 -14.18 -2.82 -1.98
C VAL A 164 -13.54 -2.24 -0.72
N MET A 165 -12.64 -2.98 -0.07
CA MET A 165 -11.92 -2.52 1.13
C MET A 165 -11.11 -1.25 0.85
N THR A 166 -10.45 -1.19 -0.29
CA THR A 166 -9.68 0.00 -0.72
C THR A 166 -10.57 1.22 -0.86
N ILE A 167 -11.73 1.08 -1.53
CA ILE A 167 -12.69 2.18 -1.73
C ILE A 167 -13.22 2.68 -0.38
N ILE A 168 -13.60 1.76 0.53
CA ILE A 168 -14.10 2.13 1.86
C ILE A 168 -13.04 2.89 2.65
N ASN A 169 -11.78 2.42 2.63
CA ASN A 169 -10.70 3.06 3.39
C ASN A 169 -10.25 4.41 2.80
N LEU A 170 -10.38 4.61 1.48
CA LEU A 170 -10.16 5.92 0.85
C LEU A 170 -11.17 6.98 1.29
N ARG A 171 -12.33 6.60 1.83
CA ARG A 171 -13.33 7.54 2.39
C ARG A 171 -12.91 8.19 3.71
N GLY A 172 -11.99 7.58 4.44
CA GLY A 172 -11.43 8.11 5.68
C GLY A 172 -11.66 7.23 6.90
N VAL A 173 -10.79 7.34 7.88
CA VAL A 173 -10.73 6.46 9.07
C VAL A 173 -12.03 6.47 9.88
N LYS A 174 -12.69 7.62 10.02
CA LYS A 174 -13.94 7.72 10.79
C LYS A 174 -15.10 7.02 10.09
N GLU A 175 -15.25 7.22 8.79
CA GLU A 175 -16.33 6.60 8.01
C GLU A 175 -16.11 5.07 7.92
N SER A 176 -14.89 4.63 7.62
CA SER A 176 -14.55 3.21 7.62
C SER A 176 -14.77 2.57 9.00
N GLY A 177 -14.30 3.22 10.08
CA GLY A 177 -14.44 2.71 11.44
C GLY A 177 -15.89 2.51 11.87
N THR A 178 -16.81 3.37 11.47
CA THR A 178 -18.23 3.22 11.77
C THR A 178 -18.83 2.03 11.01
N ILE A 179 -18.44 1.83 9.75
CA ILE A 179 -18.87 0.69 8.93
C ILE A 179 -18.38 -0.64 9.55
N PHE A 180 -17.13 -0.68 10.02
CA PHE A 180 -16.51 -1.89 10.55
C PHE A 180 -16.86 -2.18 12.02
N ALA A 181 -17.41 -1.22 12.75
CA ALA A 181 -17.81 -1.43 14.14
C ALA A 181 -18.93 -2.48 14.28
N VAL A 182 -19.93 -2.45 13.41
CA VAL A 182 -21.06 -3.37 13.46
C VAL A 182 -20.61 -4.83 13.29
N PRO A 183 -19.86 -5.23 12.23
CA PRO A 183 -19.35 -6.59 12.09
C PRO A 183 -18.47 -7.06 13.24
N THR A 184 -17.59 -6.20 13.76
CA THR A 184 -16.69 -6.56 14.84
C THR A 184 -17.46 -6.90 16.12
N TYR A 185 -18.40 -6.05 16.52
CA TYR A 185 -19.22 -6.31 17.70
C TYR A 185 -20.22 -7.45 17.49
N PHE A 186 -20.71 -7.65 16.27
CA PHE A 186 -21.54 -8.79 15.92
C PHE A 186 -20.78 -10.11 16.13
N PHE A 187 -19.54 -10.21 15.64
CA PHE A 187 -18.69 -11.39 15.86
C PHE A 187 -18.41 -11.61 17.36
N VAL A 188 -18.01 -10.58 18.09
CA VAL A 188 -17.74 -10.69 19.53
C VAL A 188 -18.98 -11.16 20.29
N ALA A 189 -20.14 -10.58 20.02
CA ALA A 189 -21.39 -10.94 20.69
C ALA A 189 -21.84 -12.38 20.38
N THR A 190 -21.84 -12.77 19.11
CA THR A 190 -22.25 -14.12 18.70
C THR A 190 -21.29 -15.19 19.24
N THR A 191 -19.97 -14.92 19.22
CA THR A 191 -18.98 -15.87 19.72
C THR A 191 -19.05 -16.00 21.24
N LEU A 192 -19.15 -14.89 21.99
CA LEU A 192 -19.35 -14.94 23.45
C LEU A 192 -20.64 -15.67 23.81
N PHE A 193 -21.71 -15.46 23.06
CA PHE A 193 -22.97 -16.19 23.25
C PHE A 193 -22.80 -17.69 22.99
N THR A 194 -22.11 -18.06 21.89
CA THR A 194 -21.79 -19.47 21.58
C THR A 194 -20.97 -20.12 22.70
N LEU A 195 -19.95 -19.40 23.21
CA LEU A 195 -19.13 -19.88 24.33
C LEU A 195 -19.95 -20.06 25.62
N ALA A 196 -20.82 -19.12 25.94
CA ALA A 196 -21.66 -19.17 27.13
C ALA A 196 -22.65 -20.36 27.07
N VAL A 197 -23.36 -20.53 25.95
CA VAL A 197 -24.31 -21.61 25.73
C VAL A 197 -23.58 -22.97 25.67
N GLY A 198 -22.45 -23.04 24.98
CA GLY A 198 -21.61 -24.24 24.88
C GLY A 198 -21.07 -24.67 26.24
N ALA A 199 -20.56 -23.72 27.05
CA ALA A 199 -20.11 -23.98 28.41
C ALA A 199 -21.27 -24.48 29.32
N PHE A 200 -22.46 -23.85 29.24
CA PHE A 200 -23.64 -24.28 29.96
C PHE A 200 -24.05 -25.71 29.58
N LYS A 201 -24.14 -26.03 28.30
CA LYS A 201 -24.44 -27.38 27.80
C LYS A 201 -23.38 -28.40 28.19
N GLY A 202 -22.10 -28.00 28.18
CA GLY A 202 -21.00 -28.85 28.67
C GLY A 202 -21.13 -29.19 30.14
N LEU A 203 -21.47 -28.22 31.00
CA LEU A 203 -21.69 -28.42 32.43
C LEU A 203 -22.93 -29.28 32.73
N THR A 204 -23.95 -29.22 31.88
CA THR A 204 -25.20 -30.02 32.03
C THR A 204 -25.15 -31.35 31.31
N GLY A 205 -24.02 -31.72 30.68
CA GLY A 205 -23.86 -32.98 29.95
C GLY A 205 -24.67 -33.08 28.64
N GLN A 206 -25.16 -31.95 28.11
CA GLN A 206 -25.97 -31.89 26.89
C GLN A 206 -25.13 -31.61 25.64
N LEU A 207 -23.82 -31.47 25.77
CA LEU A 207 -22.90 -31.18 24.65
C LEU A 207 -22.39 -32.52 24.09
N SER A 208 -22.74 -32.84 22.85
CA SER A 208 -22.30 -34.07 22.18
C SER A 208 -21.02 -33.85 21.40
N PRO A 209 -20.14 -34.87 21.30
CA PRO A 209 -19.01 -34.83 20.38
C PRO A 209 -19.45 -34.56 18.93
N VAL A 210 -18.58 -33.97 18.16
CA VAL A 210 -18.83 -33.71 16.74
C VAL A 210 -18.66 -34.99 15.94
N GLU A 211 -19.69 -35.34 15.15
CA GLU A 211 -19.69 -36.52 14.29
C GLU A 211 -19.66 -36.11 12.81
N GLY A 212 -19.21 -37.05 11.94
CA GLY A 212 -19.27 -36.90 10.47
C GLY A 212 -18.27 -35.91 9.88
N VAL A 213 -17.19 -35.58 10.60
CA VAL A 213 -16.12 -34.72 10.11
C VAL A 213 -14.92 -35.60 9.70
N GLU A 214 -14.42 -35.40 8.48
CA GLU A 214 -13.21 -36.03 7.98
C GLU A 214 -11.99 -35.19 8.41
N MET A 215 -11.01 -35.84 9.04
CA MET A 215 -9.78 -35.18 9.49
C MET A 215 -8.88 -34.90 8.31
N VAL A 216 -8.19 -33.73 8.33
CA VAL A 216 -7.15 -33.37 7.37
C VAL A 216 -6.07 -34.44 7.34
N HIS A 217 -5.73 -34.91 6.13
CA HIS A 217 -4.61 -35.83 5.95
C HIS A 217 -3.30 -35.12 6.22
N GLN A 218 -2.59 -35.55 7.26
CA GLN A 218 -1.25 -35.07 7.60
C GLN A 218 -0.26 -36.22 7.56
N THR A 219 0.97 -35.93 7.18
CA THR A 219 2.07 -36.91 7.29
C THR A 219 2.30 -37.23 8.76
N ALA A 220 2.32 -38.53 9.11
CA ALA A 220 2.49 -38.95 10.50
C ALA A 220 3.86 -38.52 11.04
N GLU A 221 3.86 -37.78 12.12
CA GLU A 221 5.05 -37.33 12.84
C GLU A 221 5.03 -37.81 14.29
N PRO A 222 6.19 -38.15 14.87
CA PRO A 222 6.24 -38.56 16.28
C PRO A 222 5.94 -37.35 17.19
N LEU A 223 5.21 -37.61 18.27
CA LEU A 223 4.95 -36.60 19.31
C LEU A 223 6.25 -36.30 20.07
N GLY A 224 6.89 -35.20 19.70
CA GLY A 224 8.13 -34.73 20.32
C GLY A 224 8.07 -33.22 20.66
N TRP A 225 9.08 -32.76 21.37
CA TRP A 225 9.17 -31.32 21.73
C TRP A 225 9.10 -30.38 20.52
N PHE A 226 9.67 -30.79 19.38
CA PHE A 226 9.62 -30.01 18.17
C PHE A 226 8.18 -29.80 17.68
N LEU A 227 7.37 -30.84 17.65
CA LEU A 227 5.96 -30.78 17.25
C LEU A 227 5.15 -29.89 18.20
N ILE A 228 5.40 -29.99 19.52
CA ILE A 228 4.73 -29.14 20.52
C ILE A 228 5.10 -27.68 20.32
N LEU A 229 6.39 -27.36 20.06
CA LEU A 229 6.84 -26.01 19.77
C LEU A 229 6.29 -25.50 18.41
N TYR A 230 6.12 -26.40 17.44
CA TYR A 230 5.50 -26.06 16.16
C TYR A 230 4.01 -25.76 16.34
N ALA A 231 3.26 -26.57 17.10
CA ALA A 231 1.86 -26.31 17.44
C ALA A 231 1.70 -25.00 18.23
N PHE A 232 2.59 -24.77 19.21
CA PHE A 232 2.64 -23.50 19.96
C PHE A 232 2.88 -22.31 19.04
N SER A 233 3.88 -22.37 18.14
CA SER A 233 4.15 -21.29 17.20
C SER A 233 2.96 -21.04 16.27
N SER A 234 2.29 -22.09 15.80
CA SER A 234 1.09 -21.97 14.97
C SER A 234 -0.06 -21.27 15.70
N GLY A 235 -0.27 -21.58 16.97
CA GLY A 235 -1.28 -20.90 17.81
C GLY A 235 -0.92 -19.45 18.17
N CYS A 236 0.39 -19.09 18.20
CA CYS A 236 0.82 -17.73 18.46
C CYS A 236 0.37 -16.72 17.38
N THR A 237 -0.20 -17.17 16.27
CA THR A 237 -0.90 -16.31 15.30
C THR A 237 -2.08 -15.56 15.95
N ALA A 238 -2.64 -16.04 17.07
CA ALA A 238 -3.60 -15.30 17.88
C ALA A 238 -3.06 -13.98 18.46
N LEU A 239 -1.74 -13.79 18.52
CA LEU A 239 -1.10 -12.61 19.11
C LEU A 239 -0.80 -11.52 18.10
N THR A 240 -1.08 -11.71 16.81
CA THR A 240 -0.89 -10.72 15.77
C THR A 240 -1.96 -9.62 15.85
N GLY A 241 -1.63 -8.40 15.39
CA GLY A 241 -2.53 -7.25 15.41
C GLY A 241 -2.64 -6.52 16.77
N ILE A 242 -1.93 -6.97 17.81
CA ILE A 242 -1.92 -6.29 19.13
C ILE A 242 -1.27 -4.89 19.02
N GLU A 243 -0.27 -4.74 18.16
CA GLU A 243 0.48 -3.51 17.91
C GLU A 243 -0.36 -2.39 17.29
N ALA A 244 -1.41 -2.73 16.57
CA ALA A 244 -2.20 -1.78 15.79
C ALA A 244 -2.78 -0.63 16.63
N ILE A 245 -3.18 -0.89 17.87
CA ILE A 245 -3.64 0.17 18.80
C ILE A 245 -2.49 1.10 19.19
N SER A 246 -1.27 0.57 19.36
CA SER A 246 -0.06 1.34 19.66
C SER A 246 0.35 2.23 18.46
N ASP A 247 0.27 1.69 17.25
CA ASP A 247 0.52 2.43 16.02
C ASP A 247 -0.54 3.51 15.79
N GLY A 248 -1.79 3.22 16.14
CA GLY A 248 -2.99 4.04 15.95
C GLY A 248 -3.28 5.10 17.01
N VAL A 249 -2.46 5.28 18.05
CA VAL A 249 -2.76 6.18 19.20
C VAL A 249 -3.20 7.58 18.80
N GLN A 250 -2.57 8.16 17.76
CA GLN A 250 -2.87 9.52 17.30
C GLN A 250 -4.30 9.71 16.76
N ASN A 251 -4.99 8.61 16.41
CA ASN A 251 -6.35 8.67 15.89
C ASN A 251 -7.42 8.69 16.99
N PHE A 252 -7.04 8.42 18.24
CA PHE A 252 -7.99 8.48 19.35
C PHE A 252 -8.32 9.92 19.75
N LYS A 253 -9.53 10.12 20.26
CA LYS A 253 -9.92 11.37 20.93
C LYS A 253 -9.07 11.60 22.17
N GLU A 254 -8.91 12.88 22.54
CA GLU A 254 -8.23 13.23 23.79
C GLU A 254 -9.00 12.72 25.02
N PRO A 255 -8.33 12.21 26.04
CA PRO A 255 -6.89 12.01 26.17
C PRO A 255 -6.40 10.72 25.46
N ARG A 256 -5.71 10.87 24.31
CA ARG A 256 -5.36 9.79 23.39
C ARG A 256 -4.70 8.60 24.05
N GLY A 257 -3.65 8.86 24.84
CA GLY A 257 -2.89 7.80 25.49
C GLY A 257 -3.70 7.00 26.52
N GLN A 258 -4.64 7.61 27.23
CA GLN A 258 -5.53 6.90 28.15
C GLN A 258 -6.55 6.07 27.39
N ASN A 259 -7.16 6.65 26.36
CA ASN A 259 -8.15 5.98 25.53
C ASN A 259 -7.55 4.76 24.83
N ALA A 260 -6.38 4.90 24.20
CA ALA A 260 -5.68 3.79 23.57
C ALA A 260 -5.25 2.71 24.60
N ALA A 261 -4.75 3.12 25.80
CA ALA A 261 -4.37 2.18 26.85
C ALA A 261 -5.57 1.41 27.43
N THR A 262 -6.75 2.01 27.47
CA THR A 262 -8.00 1.33 27.85
C THR A 262 -8.43 0.37 26.76
N THR A 263 -8.40 0.81 25.51
CA THR A 263 -8.80 0.00 24.35
C THR A 263 -7.94 -1.25 24.20
N ILE A 264 -6.59 -1.15 24.33
CA ILE A 264 -5.70 -2.32 24.24
C ILE A 264 -5.95 -3.31 25.42
N THR A 265 -6.31 -2.81 26.59
CA THR A 265 -6.64 -3.67 27.74
C THR A 265 -7.93 -4.44 27.47
N VAL A 266 -8.98 -3.76 26.99
CA VAL A 266 -10.26 -4.40 26.64
C VAL A 266 -10.06 -5.42 25.51
N MET A 267 -9.30 -5.06 24.48
CA MET A 267 -8.94 -5.98 23.39
C MET A 267 -8.26 -7.24 23.92
N GLY A 268 -7.24 -7.10 24.77
CA GLY A 268 -6.52 -8.26 25.32
C GLY A 268 -7.40 -9.18 26.18
N LEU A 269 -8.35 -8.62 26.96
CA LEU A 269 -9.30 -9.39 27.73
C LEU A 269 -10.27 -10.15 26.81
N LEU A 270 -10.82 -9.48 25.78
CA LEU A 270 -11.70 -10.13 24.81
C LEU A 270 -10.96 -11.22 24.05
N LEU A 271 -9.77 -10.92 23.52
CA LEU A 271 -8.94 -11.86 22.77
C LEU A 271 -8.62 -13.11 23.61
N GLY A 272 -8.16 -12.93 24.85
CA GLY A 272 -7.87 -14.04 25.75
C GLY A 272 -9.11 -14.88 26.08
N THR A 273 -10.25 -14.24 26.33
CA THR A 273 -11.52 -14.93 26.62
C THR A 273 -12.01 -15.74 25.42
N LEU A 274 -12.00 -15.14 24.22
CA LEU A 274 -12.44 -15.82 23.01
C LEU A 274 -11.51 -17.00 22.69
N PHE A 275 -10.20 -16.77 22.68
CA PHE A 275 -9.22 -17.80 22.33
C PHE A 275 -9.24 -19.00 23.29
N LEU A 276 -9.19 -18.75 24.61
CA LEU A 276 -9.25 -19.81 25.60
C LEU A 276 -10.63 -20.53 25.60
N GLY A 277 -11.71 -19.77 25.45
CA GLY A 277 -13.07 -20.32 25.39
C GLY A 277 -13.27 -21.22 24.17
N ILE A 278 -12.82 -20.80 22.99
CA ILE A 278 -12.88 -21.60 21.76
C ILE A 278 -12.03 -22.86 21.90
N THR A 279 -10.80 -22.77 22.43
CA THR A 279 -9.92 -23.92 22.61
C THR A 279 -10.52 -24.91 23.65
N PHE A 280 -11.09 -24.38 24.72
CA PHE A 280 -11.76 -25.23 25.74
C PHE A 280 -12.95 -25.98 25.15
N LEU A 281 -13.87 -25.28 24.46
CA LEU A 281 -15.03 -25.92 23.83
C LEU A 281 -14.63 -26.88 22.71
N ALA A 282 -13.61 -26.55 21.90
CA ALA A 282 -13.08 -27.46 20.89
C ALA A 282 -12.68 -28.83 21.46
N ASN A 283 -12.04 -28.81 22.64
CA ASN A 283 -11.72 -30.08 23.36
C ASN A 283 -12.96 -30.77 23.89
N GLN A 284 -13.94 -30.02 24.43
CA GLN A 284 -15.18 -30.63 24.98
C GLN A 284 -16.02 -31.31 23.87
N VAL A 285 -16.11 -30.71 22.68
CA VAL A 285 -16.85 -31.28 21.55
C VAL A 285 -16.00 -32.26 20.72
N GLN A 286 -14.75 -32.51 21.15
CA GLN A 286 -13.78 -33.32 20.40
C GLN A 286 -13.64 -32.87 18.93
N ALA A 287 -13.56 -31.56 18.70
CA ALA A 287 -13.42 -30.99 17.37
C ALA A 287 -12.10 -31.44 16.73
N ILE A 288 -12.16 -31.79 15.47
CA ILE A 288 -11.00 -32.25 14.68
C ILE A 288 -10.75 -31.30 13.49
N PRO A 289 -9.48 -31.03 13.12
CA PRO A 289 -9.18 -30.18 11.99
C PRO A 289 -9.62 -30.82 10.67
N SER A 290 -10.36 -30.08 9.86
CA SER A 290 -10.92 -30.52 8.58
C SER A 290 -10.80 -29.44 7.52
N GLU A 291 -10.68 -29.87 6.26
CA GLU A 291 -10.71 -28.94 5.10
C GLU A 291 -12.13 -28.47 4.78
N ARG A 292 -13.16 -29.17 5.26
CA ARG A 292 -14.56 -28.87 4.92
C ARG A 292 -15.25 -27.99 5.94
N GLU A 293 -14.86 -28.08 7.23
CA GLU A 293 -15.53 -27.40 8.33
C GLU A 293 -14.52 -26.88 9.36
N THR A 294 -14.58 -25.59 9.65
CA THR A 294 -13.70 -24.96 10.63
C THR A 294 -14.03 -25.35 12.06
N ILE A 295 -13.07 -25.24 12.98
CA ILE A 295 -13.27 -25.56 14.41
C ILE A 295 -14.41 -24.73 15.02
N ILE A 296 -14.50 -23.44 14.70
CA ILE A 296 -15.58 -22.60 15.22
C ILE A 296 -16.96 -23.00 14.67
N SER A 297 -17.00 -23.51 13.43
CA SER A 297 -18.22 -24.07 12.84
C SER A 297 -18.65 -25.34 13.57
N GLN A 298 -17.72 -26.26 13.83
CA GLN A 298 -17.98 -27.48 14.58
C GLN A 298 -18.52 -27.19 15.98
N ILE A 299 -17.92 -26.23 16.71
CA ILE A 299 -18.40 -25.76 18.01
C ILE A 299 -19.81 -25.20 17.90
N ALA A 300 -20.09 -24.34 16.92
CA ALA A 300 -21.40 -23.75 16.71
C ALA A 300 -22.45 -24.82 16.39
N ARG A 301 -22.10 -25.82 15.54
CA ARG A 301 -22.97 -26.94 15.19
C ARG A 301 -23.28 -27.84 16.41
N ALA A 302 -22.28 -28.19 17.22
CA ALA A 302 -22.46 -28.92 18.43
C ALA A 302 -23.32 -28.16 19.46
N THR A 303 -23.19 -26.82 19.49
CA THR A 303 -23.90 -25.97 20.45
C THR A 303 -25.36 -25.72 20.04
N PHE A 304 -25.62 -25.41 18.76
CA PHE A 304 -26.93 -24.94 18.27
C PHE A 304 -27.62 -25.91 17.30
N GLY A 305 -26.93 -26.96 16.85
CA GLY A 305 -27.40 -27.80 15.75
C GLY A 305 -27.25 -27.03 14.40
N GLY A 306 -28.05 -27.40 13.39
CA GLY A 306 -28.05 -26.77 12.06
C GLY A 306 -29.02 -25.60 11.92
N GLY A 307 -29.39 -24.92 13.01
CA GLY A 307 -30.44 -23.91 13.03
C GLY A 307 -29.93 -22.46 12.70
N PRO A 308 -30.83 -21.45 12.81
CA PRO A 308 -30.49 -20.06 12.49
C PRO A 308 -29.33 -19.48 13.30
N LEU A 309 -29.14 -19.90 14.56
CA LEU A 309 -28.04 -19.44 15.41
C LEU A 309 -26.67 -19.95 14.90
N TYR A 310 -26.63 -21.17 14.34
CA TYR A 310 -25.45 -21.66 13.63
C TYR A 310 -25.12 -20.76 12.42
N GLY A 311 -26.13 -20.47 11.58
CA GLY A 311 -25.95 -19.58 10.43
C GLY A 311 -25.46 -18.16 10.82
N LEU A 312 -25.96 -17.62 11.94
CA LEU A 312 -25.52 -16.33 12.48
C LEU A 312 -24.03 -16.37 12.89
N GLN A 313 -23.58 -17.42 13.56
CA GLN A 313 -22.17 -17.56 13.94
C GLN A 313 -21.26 -17.68 12.72
N ILE A 314 -21.64 -18.46 11.70
CA ILE A 314 -20.88 -18.60 10.46
C ILE A 314 -20.78 -17.28 9.72
N ALA A 315 -21.92 -16.56 9.55
CA ALA A 315 -21.95 -15.26 8.93
C ALA A 315 -21.06 -14.25 9.68
N ALA A 316 -21.14 -14.21 11.01
CA ALA A 316 -20.32 -13.32 11.83
C ALA A 316 -18.80 -13.61 11.66
N THR A 317 -18.43 -14.90 11.67
CA THR A 317 -17.04 -15.33 11.48
C THR A 317 -16.53 -15.00 10.08
N THR A 318 -17.32 -15.23 9.05
CA THR A 318 -16.95 -14.90 7.67
C THR A 318 -16.72 -13.40 7.50
N ILE A 319 -17.64 -12.60 7.99
CA ILE A 319 -17.57 -11.14 7.86
C ILE A 319 -16.36 -10.59 8.62
N ILE A 320 -16.09 -11.05 9.87
CA ILE A 320 -14.95 -10.54 10.63
C ILE A 320 -13.60 -10.91 9.99
N LEU A 321 -13.47 -12.08 9.40
CA LEU A 321 -12.25 -12.50 8.70
C LEU A 321 -11.95 -11.57 7.52
N ILE A 322 -12.93 -11.24 6.69
CA ILE A 322 -12.75 -10.27 5.59
C ILE A 322 -12.44 -8.88 6.17
N MET A 323 -13.12 -8.49 7.25
CA MET A 323 -12.95 -7.17 7.87
C MET A 323 -11.62 -7.02 8.62
N ALA A 324 -10.96 -8.11 8.97
CA ALA A 324 -9.65 -8.09 9.62
C ALA A 324 -8.58 -7.31 8.81
N ALA A 325 -8.67 -7.40 7.49
CA ALA A 325 -7.81 -6.63 6.60
C ALA A 325 -7.87 -5.10 6.86
N ASN A 326 -8.97 -4.58 7.42
CA ASN A 326 -9.13 -3.15 7.70
C ASN A 326 -8.06 -2.59 8.64
N THR A 327 -7.60 -3.37 9.61
CA THR A 327 -6.53 -2.95 10.53
C THR A 327 -5.26 -2.59 9.75
N ALA A 328 -4.87 -3.43 8.79
CA ALA A 328 -3.72 -3.15 7.92
C ALA A 328 -3.95 -1.93 7.03
N TYR A 329 -5.17 -1.71 6.52
CA TYR A 329 -5.52 -0.50 5.76
C TYR A 329 -5.46 0.78 6.60
N ALA A 330 -5.64 0.70 7.91
CA ALA A 330 -5.48 1.83 8.81
C ALA A 330 -4.01 2.10 9.14
N ASP A 331 -3.19 1.06 9.34
CA ASP A 331 -1.85 1.18 9.91
C ASP A 331 -0.72 1.19 8.88
N PHE A 332 -0.77 0.37 7.82
CA PHE A 332 0.25 0.37 6.75
C PHE A 332 0.50 1.77 6.15
N PRO A 333 -0.53 2.53 5.74
CA PRO A 333 -0.31 3.85 5.14
C PRO A 333 0.36 4.83 6.11
N ARG A 334 0.12 4.67 7.41
CA ARG A 334 0.71 5.50 8.46
C ARG A 334 2.17 5.17 8.69
N ILE A 335 2.50 3.87 8.82
CA ILE A 335 3.89 3.43 8.94
C ILE A 335 4.68 3.81 7.69
N ALA A 336 4.12 3.57 6.50
CA ALA A 336 4.72 4.01 5.24
C ALA A 336 4.99 5.52 5.21
N ALA A 337 4.07 6.33 5.75
CA ALA A 337 4.23 7.78 5.85
C ALA A 337 5.34 8.17 6.83
N PHE A 338 5.50 7.52 7.98
CA PHE A 338 6.61 7.77 8.90
C PHE A 338 7.95 7.42 8.25
N VAL A 339 8.06 6.25 7.63
CA VAL A 339 9.27 5.80 6.92
C VAL A 339 9.62 6.75 5.76
N ALA A 340 8.60 7.25 5.02
CA ALA A 340 8.78 8.22 3.95
C ALA A 340 9.18 9.61 4.46
N SER A 341 8.64 10.05 5.60
CA SER A 341 9.00 11.33 6.24
C SER A 341 10.45 11.34 6.72
N ASP A 342 10.95 10.19 7.16
CA ASP A 342 12.36 10.00 7.52
C ASP A 342 13.27 9.78 6.28
N GLY A 343 12.68 9.83 5.06
CA GLY A 343 13.41 9.76 3.78
C GLY A 343 13.82 8.35 3.36
N PHE A 344 13.24 7.29 3.90
CA PHE A 344 13.53 5.90 3.56
C PHE A 344 12.57 5.31 2.51
N LEU A 345 11.45 5.97 2.25
CA LEU A 345 10.50 5.66 1.18
C LEU A 345 10.19 6.89 0.32
N PRO A 346 9.55 6.73 -0.85
CA PRO A 346 9.12 7.86 -1.67
C PRO A 346 8.26 8.84 -0.88
N ARG A 347 8.61 10.14 -0.93
CA ARG A 347 7.94 11.21 -0.17
C ARG A 347 6.45 11.34 -0.45
N GLN A 348 5.99 10.87 -1.61
CA GLN A 348 4.57 10.82 -1.99
C GLN A 348 3.72 10.02 -1.00
N LEU A 349 4.30 8.99 -0.34
CA LEU A 349 3.61 8.19 0.68
C LEU A 349 3.36 8.97 1.98
N ALA A 350 4.10 10.05 2.23
CA ALA A 350 3.89 10.92 3.38
C ALA A 350 2.81 11.99 3.16
N ILE A 351 2.29 12.13 1.93
CA ILE A 351 1.30 13.15 1.57
C ILE A 351 -0.10 12.61 1.81
N ARG A 352 -0.89 13.36 2.58
CA ARG A 352 -2.32 13.06 2.77
C ARG A 352 -3.12 13.51 1.55
N GLY A 353 -3.99 12.64 1.07
CA GLY A 353 -4.92 12.94 -0.01
C GLY A 353 -6.08 13.86 0.42
N SER A 354 -6.99 14.11 -0.50
CA SER A 354 -8.15 15.02 -0.31
C SER A 354 -9.10 14.64 0.83
N ARG A 355 -9.04 13.39 1.32
CA ARG A 355 -9.84 12.88 2.45
C ARG A 355 -9.06 12.79 3.76
N LEU A 356 -7.89 13.44 3.83
CA LEU A 356 -6.96 13.45 4.98
C LEU A 356 -6.40 12.07 5.34
N VAL A 357 -6.49 11.10 4.43
CA VAL A 357 -5.84 9.77 4.52
C VAL A 357 -4.61 9.70 3.63
N PHE A 358 -3.68 8.81 3.93
CA PHE A 358 -2.50 8.55 3.11
C PHE A 358 -2.86 7.66 1.91
N SER A 359 -3.53 8.26 0.92
CA SER A 359 -4.09 7.53 -0.24
C SER A 359 -3.05 6.71 -1.00
N GLY A 360 -1.81 7.23 -1.15
CA GLY A 360 -0.71 6.51 -1.78
C GLY A 360 -0.38 5.20 -1.05
N GLY A 361 -0.36 5.23 0.30
CA GLY A 361 -0.14 4.03 1.11
C GLY A 361 -1.26 3.01 0.98
N ILE A 362 -2.53 3.46 0.99
CA ILE A 362 -3.71 2.58 0.82
C ILE A 362 -3.64 1.84 -0.53
N VAL A 363 -3.36 2.55 -1.62
CA VAL A 363 -3.26 1.96 -2.96
C VAL A 363 -2.06 1.01 -3.06
N THR A 364 -0.90 1.38 -2.49
CA THR A 364 0.29 0.52 -2.48
C THR A 364 0.02 -0.79 -1.75
N LEU A 365 -0.65 -0.75 -0.60
CA LEU A 365 -1.05 -1.94 0.16
C LEU A 365 -1.97 -2.84 -0.67
N ALA A 366 -3.00 -2.26 -1.30
CA ALA A 366 -3.95 -3.00 -2.14
C ALA A 366 -3.26 -3.73 -3.30
N ILE A 367 -2.35 -3.04 -3.99
CA ILE A 367 -1.58 -3.62 -5.10
C ILE A 367 -0.68 -4.75 -4.60
N ALA A 368 0.08 -4.53 -3.52
CA ALA A 368 0.99 -5.52 -2.97
C ALA A 368 0.25 -6.78 -2.48
N ALA A 369 -0.85 -6.61 -1.74
CA ALA A 369 -1.68 -7.73 -1.29
C ALA A 369 -2.35 -8.46 -2.46
N GLY A 370 -2.84 -7.73 -3.47
CA GLY A 370 -3.40 -8.32 -4.69
C GLY A 370 -2.39 -9.18 -5.46
N ILE A 371 -1.14 -8.72 -5.57
CA ILE A 371 -0.04 -9.50 -6.17
C ILE A 371 0.19 -10.80 -5.39
N LEU A 372 0.24 -10.74 -4.05
CA LEU A 372 0.41 -11.94 -3.22
C LEU A 372 -0.75 -12.92 -3.41
N ILE A 373 -2.00 -12.46 -3.43
CA ILE A 373 -3.17 -13.31 -3.67
C ILE A 373 -3.08 -14.02 -5.02
N ILE A 374 -2.63 -13.33 -6.06
CA ILE A 374 -2.44 -13.93 -7.39
C ILE A 374 -1.32 -14.99 -7.35
N ILE A 375 -0.16 -14.67 -6.78
CA ILE A 375 1.00 -15.57 -6.72
C ILE A 375 0.66 -16.85 -5.94
N PHE A 376 -0.04 -16.74 -4.81
CA PHE A 376 -0.37 -17.86 -3.93
C PHE A 376 -1.77 -18.45 -4.20
N ASN A 377 -2.45 -18.02 -5.30
CA ASN A 377 -3.78 -18.48 -5.69
C ASN A 377 -4.82 -18.40 -4.56
N ALA A 378 -4.77 -17.33 -3.77
CA ALA A 378 -5.63 -17.11 -2.61
C ALA A 378 -5.62 -18.26 -1.56
N ARG A 379 -4.58 -19.09 -1.52
CA ARG A 379 -4.48 -20.21 -0.57
C ARG A 379 -3.96 -19.74 0.78
N THR A 380 -4.82 -19.71 1.77
CA THR A 380 -4.51 -19.28 3.14
C THR A 380 -3.38 -20.11 3.76
N THR A 381 -3.38 -21.43 3.57
CA THR A 381 -2.36 -22.37 4.09
C THR A 381 -0.95 -22.06 3.60
N SER A 382 -0.81 -21.51 2.39
CA SER A 382 0.49 -21.12 1.82
C SER A 382 0.98 -19.75 2.31
N LEU A 383 0.07 -18.88 2.77
CA LEU A 383 0.38 -17.52 3.24
C LEU A 383 0.70 -17.48 4.74
N ILE A 384 0.04 -18.30 5.55
CA ILE A 384 0.20 -18.32 7.03
C ILE A 384 1.65 -18.52 7.49
N PRO A 385 2.49 -19.39 6.89
CA PRO A 385 3.88 -19.55 7.33
C PRO A 385 4.76 -18.30 7.15
N LEU A 386 4.42 -17.40 6.23
CA LEU A 386 5.15 -16.16 5.99
C LEU A 386 4.86 -15.10 7.04
N TYR A 387 3.72 -15.23 7.69
CA TYR A 387 3.15 -14.34 8.68
C TYR A 387 3.83 -14.55 10.04
N ALA A 388 3.75 -13.60 10.95
CA ALA A 388 4.18 -13.64 12.34
C ALA A 388 5.69 -13.40 12.64
N ILE A 389 6.67 -13.80 11.83
CA ILE A 389 8.08 -13.45 12.12
C ILE A 389 8.27 -11.94 12.19
N GLY A 390 7.67 -11.21 11.24
CA GLY A 390 7.72 -9.74 11.20
C GLY A 390 7.14 -9.12 12.46
N VAL A 391 5.98 -9.60 12.91
CA VAL A 391 5.29 -9.11 14.12
C VAL A 391 6.14 -9.28 15.36
N PHE A 392 6.65 -10.51 15.61
CA PHE A 392 7.48 -10.76 16.80
C PHE A 392 8.83 -10.06 16.76
N MET A 393 9.39 -9.82 15.57
CA MET A 393 10.55 -8.94 15.40
C MET A 393 10.23 -7.50 15.82
N CYS A 394 9.06 -6.99 15.44
CA CYS A 394 8.58 -5.67 15.84
C CYS A 394 8.33 -5.58 17.35
N PHE A 395 7.71 -6.61 17.94
CA PHE A 395 7.52 -6.67 19.39
C PHE A 395 8.86 -6.65 20.12
N THR A 396 9.82 -7.45 19.68
CA THR A 396 11.15 -7.52 20.27
C THR A 396 11.87 -6.17 20.19
N LEU A 397 11.91 -5.55 19.02
CA LEU A 397 12.56 -4.26 18.82
C LEU A 397 11.86 -3.13 19.59
N SER A 398 10.53 -3.12 19.62
CA SER A 398 9.77 -2.14 20.40
C SER A 398 10.06 -2.26 21.88
N GLN A 399 9.97 -3.47 22.43
CA GLN A 399 10.21 -3.68 23.86
C GLN A 399 11.68 -3.50 24.27
N ALA A 400 12.64 -3.90 23.42
CA ALA A 400 14.06 -3.60 23.62
C ALA A 400 14.32 -2.09 23.62
N GLY A 401 13.65 -1.34 22.73
CA GLY A 401 13.68 0.12 22.76
C GLY A 401 13.15 0.71 24.06
N MET A 402 12.05 0.16 24.59
CA MET A 402 11.51 0.57 25.88
C MET A 402 12.42 0.20 27.06
N VAL A 403 13.08 -0.94 27.03
CA VAL A 403 14.12 -1.29 28.02
C VAL A 403 15.20 -0.22 28.06
N ARG A 404 15.74 0.15 26.90
CA ARG A 404 16.75 1.23 26.83
C ARG A 404 16.20 2.56 27.34
N ARG A 405 14.95 2.90 27.01
CA ARG A 405 14.30 4.12 27.52
C ARG A 405 14.23 4.14 29.04
N TRP A 406 13.83 3.05 29.68
CA TRP A 406 13.76 2.98 31.15
C TRP A 406 15.14 2.98 31.82
N LEU A 407 16.16 2.42 31.16
CA LEU A 407 17.54 2.53 31.61
C LEU A 407 18.06 3.99 31.56
N GLU A 408 17.67 4.76 30.54
CA GLU A 408 18.02 6.20 30.53
C GLU A 408 17.23 6.99 31.60
N VAL A 409 15.94 6.68 31.78
CA VAL A 409 15.11 7.28 32.83
C VAL A 409 15.66 6.99 34.22
N SER A 410 16.28 5.82 34.44
CA SER A 410 16.90 5.47 35.75
C SER A 410 18.05 6.38 36.17
N LYS A 411 18.67 7.07 35.23
CA LYS A 411 19.79 8.02 35.49
C LYS A 411 19.30 9.42 35.83
N LEU A 412 18.01 9.71 35.67
CA LEU A 412 17.40 11.02 35.90
C LEU A 412 17.02 11.21 37.37
N LYS A 413 17.02 12.46 37.81
CA LYS A 413 16.45 12.88 39.10
C LYS A 413 14.99 13.34 38.93
N PRO A 414 14.21 13.39 40.03
CA PRO A 414 12.86 13.93 40.00
C PRO A 414 12.80 15.33 39.35
N GLY A 415 11.95 15.48 38.33
CA GLY A 415 11.80 16.71 37.55
C GLY A 415 12.68 16.84 36.31
N GLU A 416 13.69 15.97 36.14
CA GLU A 416 14.53 15.97 34.95
C GLU A 416 13.90 15.22 33.78
N ALA A 417 14.31 15.61 32.58
CA ALA A 417 13.89 14.98 31.31
C ALA A 417 15.10 14.86 30.37
N VAL A 418 15.11 13.82 29.55
CA VAL A 418 16.12 13.58 28.53
C VAL A 418 15.47 13.43 27.15
N LYS A 419 16.06 14.05 26.13
CA LYS A 419 15.64 13.92 24.75
C LYS A 419 16.15 12.59 24.18
N MET A 420 15.25 11.77 23.67
CA MET A 420 15.55 10.50 23.02
C MET A 420 14.95 10.51 21.60
N GLY A 421 15.81 10.65 20.60
CA GLY A 421 15.37 10.81 19.22
C GLY A 421 14.45 12.04 19.05
N GLN A 422 13.21 11.81 18.64
CA GLN A 422 12.19 12.85 18.50
C GLN A 422 11.25 12.93 19.72
N SER A 423 11.40 12.05 20.71
CA SER A 423 10.60 12.03 21.95
C SER A 423 11.38 12.52 23.15
N VAL A 424 10.65 12.79 24.24
CA VAL A 424 11.22 13.21 25.51
C VAL A 424 10.87 12.16 26.58
N ALA A 425 11.86 11.66 27.28
CA ALA A 425 11.68 10.78 28.43
C ALA A 425 11.80 11.61 29.70
N ILE A 426 10.84 11.46 30.62
CA ILE A 426 10.77 12.21 31.87
C ILE A 426 10.97 11.23 33.02
N TYR A 427 11.59 11.70 34.11
CA TYR A 427 11.75 10.91 35.32
C TYR A 427 10.43 10.26 35.75
N ASP A 428 10.49 9.01 36.15
CA ASP A 428 9.35 8.23 36.63
C ASP A 428 9.79 7.34 37.80
N ALA A 429 9.13 7.48 38.93
CA ALA A 429 9.49 6.75 40.14
C ALA A 429 9.34 5.22 39.99
N ASP A 430 8.40 4.76 39.15
CA ASP A 430 8.12 3.34 38.90
C ASP A 430 9.01 2.73 37.80
N TRP A 431 10.10 3.38 37.41
CA TRP A 431 10.94 2.95 36.28
C TRP A 431 11.41 1.49 36.40
N ARG A 432 11.72 1.00 37.60
CA ARG A 432 12.19 -0.39 37.85
C ARG A 432 11.12 -1.41 37.44
N ARG A 433 9.88 -1.20 37.88
CA ARG A 433 8.74 -2.06 37.50
C ARG A 433 8.48 -2.01 36.00
N LYS A 434 8.57 -0.82 35.42
CA LYS A 434 8.36 -0.59 33.99
C LYS A 434 9.47 -1.21 33.14
N LEU A 435 10.71 -1.14 33.63
CA LEU A 435 11.84 -1.83 33.03
C LEU A 435 11.64 -3.36 33.03
N ALA A 436 11.24 -3.94 34.16
CA ALA A 436 11.01 -5.37 34.29
C ALA A 436 9.90 -5.86 33.32
N ILE A 437 8.80 -5.12 33.22
CA ILE A 437 7.70 -5.45 32.28
C ILE A 437 8.18 -5.40 30.83
N SER A 438 8.91 -4.34 30.43
CA SER A 438 9.44 -4.24 29.06
C SER A 438 10.51 -5.29 28.77
N ALA A 439 11.35 -5.64 29.75
CA ALA A 439 12.34 -6.71 29.61
C ALA A 439 11.66 -8.09 29.46
N ALA A 440 10.63 -8.38 30.27
CA ALA A 440 9.82 -9.59 30.09
C ALA A 440 9.19 -9.64 28.71
N GLY A 441 8.61 -8.53 28.23
CA GLY A 441 8.06 -8.43 26.87
C GLY A 441 9.08 -8.67 25.78
N ALA A 442 10.28 -8.08 25.88
CA ALA A 442 11.36 -8.26 24.93
C ALA A 442 11.88 -9.70 24.88
N ILE A 443 12.10 -10.32 26.05
CA ILE A 443 12.60 -11.70 26.13
C ILE A 443 11.54 -12.66 25.58
N THR A 444 10.30 -12.51 25.99
CA THR A 444 9.19 -13.38 25.57
C THR A 444 8.99 -13.30 24.05
N SER A 445 8.94 -12.08 23.48
CA SER A 445 8.78 -11.92 22.03
C SER A 445 9.98 -12.44 21.24
N LEU A 446 11.21 -12.28 21.77
CA LEU A 446 12.42 -12.84 21.16
C LEU A 446 12.39 -14.38 21.15
N VAL A 447 12.01 -15.00 22.27
CA VAL A 447 11.90 -16.47 22.36
C VAL A 447 10.87 -16.98 21.35
N VAL A 448 9.69 -16.38 21.30
CA VAL A 448 8.67 -16.75 20.32
C VAL A 448 9.15 -16.56 18.89
N MET A 449 9.82 -15.44 18.57
CA MET A 449 10.40 -15.20 17.26
C MET A 449 11.39 -16.30 16.85
N VAL A 450 12.28 -16.73 17.78
CA VAL A 450 13.23 -17.83 17.51
C VAL A 450 12.50 -19.15 17.29
N ILE A 451 11.48 -19.46 18.10
CA ILE A 451 10.65 -20.67 17.91
C ILE A 451 10.00 -20.67 16.52
N PHE A 452 9.41 -19.54 16.10
CA PHE A 452 8.86 -19.39 14.76
C PHE A 452 9.91 -19.61 13.66
N ALA A 453 11.06 -18.95 13.80
CA ALA A 453 12.13 -19.04 12.81
C ALA A 453 12.63 -20.48 12.63
N VAL A 454 12.69 -21.25 13.71
CA VAL A 454 13.15 -22.65 13.69
C VAL A 454 12.05 -23.59 13.16
N THR A 455 10.82 -23.46 13.69
CA THR A 455 9.75 -24.44 13.41
C THR A 455 9.09 -24.23 12.04
N LYS A 456 9.03 -23.00 11.54
CA LYS A 456 8.37 -22.66 10.25
C LYS A 456 9.36 -22.36 9.12
N PHE A 457 10.66 -22.52 9.32
CA PHE A 457 11.66 -22.19 8.32
C PHE A 457 11.41 -22.92 6.99
N THR A 458 11.26 -24.23 7.03
CA THR A 458 11.01 -25.09 5.87
C THR A 458 9.64 -24.88 5.22
N HIS A 459 8.70 -24.26 5.95
CA HIS A 459 7.34 -24.01 5.49
C HIS A 459 7.15 -22.61 4.87
N GLY A 460 8.24 -21.89 4.58
CA GLY A 460 8.19 -20.59 3.88
C GLY A 460 8.59 -19.38 4.70
N ALA A 461 8.79 -19.50 6.01
CA ALA A 461 9.20 -18.39 6.88
C ALA A 461 10.56 -17.77 6.47
N TRP A 462 11.43 -18.52 5.76
CA TRP A 462 12.68 -18.03 5.19
C TRP A 462 12.47 -16.87 4.20
N ILE A 463 11.32 -16.83 3.50
CA ILE A 463 11.00 -15.75 2.55
C ILE A 463 10.95 -14.40 3.28
N THR A 464 10.27 -14.32 4.40
CA THR A 464 10.19 -13.10 5.22
C THR A 464 11.57 -12.68 5.74
N LEU A 465 12.42 -13.65 6.12
CA LEU A 465 13.80 -13.39 6.54
C LEU A 465 14.69 -12.83 5.42
N ILE A 466 14.37 -13.05 4.16
CA ILE A 466 15.05 -12.44 2.99
C ILE A 466 14.41 -11.11 2.62
N VAL A 467 13.08 -11.01 2.61
CA VAL A 467 12.35 -9.82 2.16
C VAL A 467 12.62 -8.62 3.09
N ILE A 468 12.68 -8.82 4.42
CA ILE A 468 12.97 -7.74 5.36
C ILE A 468 14.34 -7.09 5.10
N PRO A 469 15.47 -7.82 5.05
CA PRO A 469 16.77 -7.24 4.70
C PRO A 469 16.80 -6.58 3.31
N MET A 470 16.10 -7.16 2.31
CA MET A 470 15.99 -6.57 0.98
C MET A 470 15.26 -5.21 1.04
N MET A 471 14.18 -5.11 1.80
CA MET A 471 13.48 -3.83 2.01
C MET A 471 14.36 -2.81 2.73
N VAL A 472 15.11 -3.21 3.76
CA VAL A 472 16.07 -2.34 4.45
C VAL A 472 17.16 -1.85 3.48
N PHE A 473 17.64 -2.70 2.57
CA PHE A 473 18.56 -2.29 1.51
C PHE A 473 17.93 -1.22 0.60
N VAL A 474 16.69 -1.41 0.16
CA VAL A 474 15.94 -0.41 -0.64
C VAL A 474 15.79 0.89 0.14
N PHE A 475 15.39 0.85 1.42
CA PHE A 475 15.28 2.04 2.27
C PHE A 475 16.57 2.84 2.31
N ARG A 476 17.71 2.16 2.50
CA ARG A 476 19.02 2.81 2.52
C ARG A 476 19.41 3.40 1.17
N ARG A 477 19.05 2.72 0.08
CA ARG A 477 19.29 3.22 -1.28
C ARG A 477 18.50 4.50 -1.55
N VAL A 478 17.21 4.51 -1.19
CA VAL A 478 16.33 5.68 -1.32
C VAL A 478 16.85 6.84 -0.45
N HIS A 479 17.18 6.56 0.80
CA HIS A 479 17.69 7.59 1.72
C HIS A 479 18.99 8.21 1.22
N ARG A 480 19.94 7.39 0.74
CA ARG A 480 21.20 7.86 0.15
C ARG A 480 20.93 8.76 -1.06
N HIS A 481 19.96 8.39 -1.90
CA HIS A 481 19.56 9.21 -3.05
C HIS A 481 19.07 10.58 -2.57
N TYR A 482 18.13 10.65 -1.62
CA TYR A 482 17.63 11.92 -1.10
C TYR A 482 18.70 12.76 -0.42
N CYS A 483 19.61 12.15 0.33
CA CYS A 483 20.75 12.86 0.94
C CYS A 483 21.69 13.43 -0.11
N ASN A 484 21.96 12.70 -1.19
CA ASN A 484 22.80 13.17 -2.29
C ASN A 484 22.12 14.33 -3.03
N VAL A 485 20.85 14.23 -3.36
CA VAL A 485 20.07 15.31 -3.99
C VAL A 485 20.07 16.56 -3.09
N ALA A 486 19.80 16.38 -1.79
CA ALA A 486 19.83 17.50 -0.85
C ALA A 486 21.20 18.17 -0.75
N ARG A 487 22.28 17.39 -0.83
CA ARG A 487 23.67 17.93 -0.82
C ARG A 487 23.97 18.70 -2.09
N ILE A 488 23.58 18.18 -3.25
CA ILE A 488 23.79 18.85 -4.56
C ILE A 488 22.99 20.15 -4.64
N LEU A 489 21.75 20.16 -4.12
CA LEU A 489 20.87 21.33 -4.16
C LEU A 489 21.13 22.33 -3.01
N SER A 490 22.00 21.98 -2.04
CA SER A 490 22.29 22.85 -0.90
C SER A 490 23.11 24.06 -1.36
N LEU A 491 22.59 25.26 -1.11
CA LEU A 491 23.35 26.50 -1.29
C LEU A 491 24.42 26.60 -0.19
N SER A 492 25.64 27.05 -0.58
CA SER A 492 26.65 27.46 0.41
C SER A 492 26.11 28.63 1.24
N LYS A 493 26.67 28.87 2.43
CA LYS A 493 26.26 29.99 3.31
C LYS A 493 26.52 31.38 2.70
N GLU A 494 27.26 31.45 1.59
CA GLU A 494 27.53 32.68 0.86
C GLU A 494 26.35 33.05 -0.04
N ARG A 495 26.10 34.36 -0.19
CA ARG A 495 25.11 34.89 -1.14
C ARG A 495 25.51 34.49 -2.54
N VAL A 496 24.69 33.69 -3.22
CA VAL A 496 24.87 33.34 -4.61
C VAL A 496 24.51 34.59 -5.47
N LYS A 497 25.48 35.11 -6.23
CA LYS A 497 25.22 36.15 -7.23
C LYS A 497 24.60 35.49 -8.46
N THR A 498 23.41 35.91 -8.81
CA THR A 498 22.79 35.54 -10.09
C THR A 498 23.34 36.46 -11.18
N THR A 499 23.86 35.90 -12.26
CA THR A 499 24.31 36.62 -13.43
C THR A 499 23.29 36.40 -14.57
N PRO A 500 22.84 37.48 -15.25
CA PRO A 500 22.00 37.32 -16.44
C PRO A 500 22.80 36.64 -17.54
N HIS A 501 22.24 35.62 -18.16
CA HIS A 501 22.82 34.96 -19.31
C HIS A 501 22.07 35.33 -20.57
N LEU A 502 22.75 35.26 -21.72
CA LEU A 502 22.12 35.39 -23.02
C LEU A 502 21.12 34.24 -23.23
N VAL A 503 19.97 34.53 -23.80
CA VAL A 503 18.97 33.50 -24.17
C VAL A 503 18.87 33.47 -25.68
N ARG A 504 19.07 32.30 -26.28
CA ARG A 504 18.82 32.06 -27.70
C ARG A 504 17.60 31.14 -27.83
N THR A 505 16.65 31.61 -28.61
CA THR A 505 15.36 30.91 -28.77
C THR A 505 15.34 30.13 -30.08
N ILE A 506 14.98 28.85 -29.99
CA ILE A 506 14.73 27.95 -31.13
C ILE A 506 13.24 27.65 -31.16
N VAL A 507 12.60 27.87 -32.30
CA VAL A 507 11.17 27.57 -32.50
C VAL A 507 11.05 26.33 -33.37
N LEU A 508 10.53 25.25 -32.83
CA LEU A 508 10.31 24.02 -33.59
C LEU A 508 9.02 24.14 -34.43
N VAL A 509 9.15 23.93 -35.73
CA VAL A 509 8.08 24.04 -36.71
C VAL A 509 7.87 22.70 -37.39
N ASP A 510 6.72 22.05 -37.17
CA ASP A 510 6.35 20.82 -37.91
C ASP A 510 5.55 21.15 -39.20
N ASP A 511 4.58 22.05 -39.10
CA ASP A 511 3.83 22.62 -40.25
C ASP A 511 3.47 24.09 -39.96
N VAL A 512 2.96 24.81 -40.96
CA VAL A 512 2.50 26.19 -40.83
C VAL A 512 0.98 26.24 -40.75
N HIS A 513 0.48 26.45 -39.57
CA HIS A 513 -0.94 26.55 -39.24
C HIS A 513 -1.16 27.57 -38.11
N ARG A 514 -2.40 27.83 -37.69
CA ARG A 514 -2.73 28.81 -36.63
C ARG A 514 -1.96 28.59 -35.32
N GLY A 515 -1.75 27.31 -34.92
CA GLY A 515 -0.94 26.98 -33.77
C GLY A 515 0.52 27.42 -33.92
N THR A 516 1.10 27.30 -35.12
CA THR A 516 2.46 27.77 -35.41
C THR A 516 2.58 29.29 -35.31
N VAL A 517 1.58 30.02 -35.80
CA VAL A 517 1.52 31.51 -35.67
C VAL A 517 1.55 31.89 -34.19
N ARG A 518 0.74 31.21 -33.34
CA ARG A 518 0.73 31.45 -31.89
C ARG A 518 2.09 31.20 -31.22
N VAL A 519 2.80 30.17 -31.66
CA VAL A 519 4.16 29.86 -31.16
C VAL A 519 5.14 30.98 -31.55
N VAL A 520 5.06 31.46 -32.80
CA VAL A 520 5.89 32.55 -33.29
C VAL A 520 5.58 33.88 -32.56
N ASP A 521 4.30 34.20 -32.35
CA ASP A 521 3.89 35.38 -31.58
C ASP A 521 4.42 35.31 -30.15
N PHE A 522 4.35 34.14 -29.51
CA PHE A 522 4.95 33.95 -28.20
C PHE A 522 6.47 34.14 -28.23
N ALA A 523 7.17 33.54 -29.18
CA ALA A 523 8.63 33.71 -29.34
C ALA A 523 9.04 35.18 -29.52
N LYS A 524 8.28 35.95 -30.33
CA LYS A 524 8.48 37.37 -30.50
C LYS A 524 8.25 38.16 -29.21
N SER A 525 7.23 37.80 -28.42
CA SER A 525 6.90 38.50 -27.18
C SER A 525 8.01 38.41 -26.12
N LEU A 526 8.93 37.46 -26.25
CA LEU A 526 10.07 37.31 -25.33
C LEU A 526 11.18 38.36 -25.60
N GLY A 527 11.16 39.04 -26.73
CA GLY A 527 12.13 40.08 -27.07
C GLY A 527 13.56 39.57 -27.34
N HIS A 528 13.76 38.28 -27.48
CA HIS A 528 15.04 37.66 -27.79
C HIS A 528 15.14 37.24 -29.25
N ALA A 529 16.39 37.15 -29.77
CA ALA A 529 16.61 36.57 -31.07
C ALA A 529 16.13 35.11 -31.11
N TRP A 530 15.34 34.77 -32.12
CA TRP A 530 14.78 33.45 -32.29
C TRP A 530 15.05 32.89 -33.69
N THR A 531 15.18 31.58 -33.80
CA THR A 531 15.47 30.83 -35.01
C THR A 531 14.41 29.77 -35.24
N PRO A 532 13.64 29.79 -36.32
CA PRO A 532 12.71 28.73 -36.66
C PRO A 532 13.45 27.53 -37.24
N VAL A 533 13.10 26.34 -36.80
CA VAL A 533 13.78 25.06 -37.14
C VAL A 533 12.76 24.02 -37.55
N HIS A 534 12.96 23.39 -38.71
CA HIS A 534 12.15 22.28 -39.21
C HIS A 534 13.02 21.06 -39.46
N VAL A 535 12.51 19.86 -39.14
CA VAL A 535 13.20 18.60 -39.42
C VAL A 535 12.70 17.99 -40.73
N ASP A 536 13.61 17.83 -41.68
CA ASP A 536 13.31 17.22 -42.96
C ASP A 536 13.30 15.68 -42.87
N TYR A 537 12.14 15.13 -42.60
CA TYR A 537 11.91 13.68 -42.64
C TYR A 537 11.08 13.26 -43.89
N ASN A 538 10.59 14.25 -44.66
CA ASN A 538 9.84 14.05 -45.89
C ASN A 538 10.00 15.26 -46.80
N ASP A 539 10.81 15.13 -47.86
CA ASP A 539 11.16 16.22 -48.79
C ASP A 539 9.95 16.99 -49.32
N ARG A 540 8.85 16.29 -49.70
CA ARG A 540 7.63 16.93 -50.20
C ARG A 540 6.97 17.82 -49.14
N LYS A 541 6.88 17.32 -47.89
CA LYS A 541 6.31 18.09 -46.77
C LYS A 541 7.21 19.28 -46.46
N THR A 542 8.53 19.13 -46.45
CA THR A 542 9.50 20.18 -46.19
C THR A 542 9.42 21.32 -47.17
N HIS A 543 9.34 21.02 -48.50
CA HIS A 543 9.12 22.04 -49.51
C HIS A 543 7.80 22.81 -49.33
N LEU A 544 6.73 22.11 -48.93
CA LEU A 544 5.43 22.75 -48.66
C LEU A 544 5.51 23.66 -47.42
N VAL A 545 6.15 23.21 -46.35
CA VAL A 545 6.36 23.99 -45.12
C VAL A 545 7.21 25.24 -45.41
N GLN A 546 8.31 25.13 -46.18
CA GLN A 546 9.14 26.25 -46.58
C GLN A 546 8.37 27.29 -47.41
N ARG A 547 7.51 26.82 -48.36
CA ARG A 547 6.66 27.71 -49.17
C ARG A 547 5.64 28.42 -48.28
N LYS A 548 4.87 27.66 -47.45
CA LYS A 548 3.90 28.25 -46.52
C LYS A 548 4.55 29.22 -45.52
N TRP A 549 5.77 28.92 -45.06
CA TRP A 549 6.51 29.79 -44.15
C TRP A 549 6.79 31.13 -44.79
N ARG A 550 7.36 31.14 -46.00
CA ARG A 550 7.67 32.38 -46.77
C ARG A 550 6.44 33.19 -47.11
N GLU A 551 5.35 32.52 -47.49
CA GLU A 551 4.12 33.20 -47.95
C GLU A 551 3.27 33.74 -46.78
N ARG A 552 3.25 33.01 -45.63
CA ARG A 552 2.28 33.30 -44.56
C ARG A 552 2.90 33.91 -43.30
N ILE A 553 4.18 33.67 -43.01
CA ILE A 553 4.88 34.20 -41.84
C ILE A 553 5.94 35.20 -42.29
N GLY A 554 6.79 34.85 -43.23
CA GLY A 554 7.75 35.76 -43.90
C GLY A 554 8.88 36.31 -43.03
N GLU A 555 8.97 35.87 -41.78
CA GLU A 555 9.95 36.39 -40.83
C GLU A 555 10.87 35.27 -40.32
N GLY A 556 12.17 35.52 -40.29
CA GLY A 556 13.18 34.55 -39.93
C GLY A 556 13.42 33.50 -41.02
N GLU A 557 14.67 33.14 -41.24
CA GLU A 557 15.03 32.07 -42.16
C GLU A 557 14.79 30.72 -41.50
N LEU A 558 13.93 29.88 -42.13
CA LEU A 558 13.61 28.56 -41.63
C LEU A 558 14.79 27.62 -41.82
N VAL A 559 15.45 27.23 -40.71
CA VAL A 559 16.57 26.29 -40.72
C VAL A 559 16.03 24.89 -40.92
N ILE A 560 16.53 24.17 -41.91
CA ILE A 560 16.14 22.81 -42.23
C ILE A 560 17.20 21.84 -41.70
N LEU A 561 16.77 20.92 -40.82
CA LEU A 561 17.62 19.85 -40.27
C LEU A 561 17.42 18.58 -41.09
N PRO A 562 18.43 18.07 -41.78
CA PRO A 562 18.31 16.84 -42.56
C PRO A 562 18.11 15.64 -41.65
N SER A 563 17.15 14.75 -41.99
CA SER A 563 16.89 13.50 -41.26
C SER A 563 16.77 12.32 -42.23
N PRO A 564 17.88 11.81 -42.79
CA PRO A 564 17.86 10.73 -43.78
C PRO A 564 17.25 9.45 -43.25
N TYR A 565 17.27 9.24 -41.93
CA TYR A 565 16.68 8.07 -41.26
C TYR A 565 15.27 8.32 -40.74
N ARG A 566 14.64 9.46 -41.09
CA ARG A 566 13.27 9.85 -40.68
C ARG A 566 13.08 9.89 -39.15
N ARG A 567 14.11 10.27 -38.42
CA ARG A 567 14.08 10.47 -36.97
C ARG A 567 13.81 11.95 -36.66
N LEU A 568 12.89 12.21 -35.74
CA LEU A 568 12.53 13.57 -35.39
C LEU A 568 13.42 14.17 -34.27
N VAL A 569 13.75 13.34 -33.27
CA VAL A 569 14.37 13.81 -32.03
C VAL A 569 15.88 14.08 -32.19
N GLU A 570 16.61 13.15 -32.82
CA GLU A 570 18.07 13.23 -32.92
C GLU A 570 18.57 14.48 -33.63
N PRO A 571 18.06 14.92 -34.82
CA PRO A 571 18.52 16.14 -35.47
C PRO A 571 18.28 17.40 -34.64
N ILE A 572 17.17 17.43 -33.84
CA ILE A 572 16.88 18.54 -32.93
C ILE A 572 17.93 18.58 -31.81
N VAL A 573 18.21 17.45 -31.20
CA VAL A 573 19.20 17.35 -30.11
C VAL A 573 20.60 17.72 -30.60
N GLU A 574 21.01 17.26 -31.78
CA GLU A 574 22.30 17.61 -32.40
C GLU A 574 22.40 19.12 -32.69
N TYR A 575 21.34 19.72 -33.22
CA TYR A 575 21.28 21.14 -33.46
C TYR A 575 21.37 21.97 -32.19
N VAL A 576 20.59 21.58 -31.16
CA VAL A 576 20.64 22.24 -29.85
C VAL A 576 22.01 22.08 -29.20
N GLN A 577 22.67 20.92 -29.33
CA GLN A 577 24.04 20.72 -28.85
C GLN A 577 25.02 21.63 -29.55
N LYS A 578 24.92 21.76 -30.87
CA LYS A 578 25.76 22.68 -31.66
C LYS A 578 25.59 24.14 -31.21
N GLU A 579 24.36 24.56 -30.92
CA GLU A 579 24.10 25.93 -30.41
C GLU A 579 24.66 26.11 -28.98
N LEU A 580 24.57 25.07 -28.11
CA LEU A 580 25.20 25.10 -26.79
C LEU A 580 26.71 25.24 -26.84
N ASP A 581 27.35 24.54 -27.79
CA ASP A 581 28.80 24.55 -27.98
C ASP A 581 29.27 25.89 -28.56
N ALA A 582 28.46 26.48 -29.48
CA ALA A 582 28.74 27.79 -30.08
C ALA A 582 28.57 28.96 -29.07
N TYR A 583 27.69 28.80 -28.09
CA TYR A 583 27.36 29.81 -27.07
C TYR A 583 27.49 29.26 -25.63
N PRO A 584 28.73 29.11 -25.11
CA PRO A 584 28.96 28.44 -23.82
C PRO A 584 28.29 29.11 -22.61
N ASN A 585 27.99 30.42 -22.70
CA ASN A 585 27.37 31.19 -21.61
C ASN A 585 25.89 31.53 -21.87
N ALA A 586 25.24 30.90 -22.86
CA ALA A 586 23.84 31.13 -23.16
C ALA A 586 22.95 29.99 -22.67
N PHE A 587 21.69 30.33 -22.36
CA PHE A 587 20.62 29.35 -22.29
C PHE A 587 20.01 29.15 -23.67
N ILE A 588 19.78 27.93 -24.08
CA ILE A 588 19.04 27.61 -25.31
C ILE A 588 17.58 27.35 -24.91
N HIS A 589 16.69 28.21 -25.40
CA HIS A 589 15.27 28.13 -25.13
C HIS A 589 14.56 27.52 -26.34
N VAL A 590 14.11 26.30 -26.23
CA VAL A 590 13.39 25.57 -27.28
C VAL A 590 11.88 25.70 -27.04
N ILE A 591 11.19 26.30 -28.02
CA ILE A 591 9.74 26.49 -27.99
C ILE A 591 9.10 25.55 -29.01
N MET A 592 8.09 24.80 -28.57
CA MET A 592 7.30 23.90 -29.41
C MET A 592 5.81 24.18 -29.25
N GLY A 593 5.02 23.88 -30.26
CA GLY A 593 3.55 23.97 -30.21
C GLY A 593 2.94 22.63 -29.90
N GLN A 594 1.91 22.62 -29.07
CA GLN A 594 1.12 21.45 -28.75
C GLN A 594 -0.35 21.67 -29.06
N LEU A 595 -0.96 20.77 -29.84
CA LEU A 595 -2.41 20.75 -30.03
C LEU A 595 -3.07 20.13 -28.81
N VAL A 596 -3.97 20.85 -28.18
CA VAL A 596 -4.73 20.39 -27.02
C VAL A 596 -6.17 20.14 -27.44
N MET A 597 -6.60 18.89 -27.33
CA MET A 597 -7.95 18.45 -27.66
C MET A 597 -8.83 18.41 -26.41
N ASP A 598 -10.07 18.82 -26.50
CA ASP A 598 -11.04 18.77 -25.40
C ASP A 598 -11.46 17.34 -25.03
N SER A 599 -11.45 16.39 -26.00
CA SER A 599 -11.84 15.01 -25.78
C SER A 599 -10.65 14.11 -25.46
N PRO A 600 -10.74 13.25 -24.42
CA PRO A 600 -9.72 12.22 -24.15
C PRO A 600 -9.47 11.26 -25.31
N TRP A 601 -10.51 10.92 -26.06
CA TRP A 601 -10.42 10.05 -27.24
C TRP A 601 -9.68 10.72 -28.41
N ALA A 602 -9.94 12.01 -28.63
CA ALA A 602 -9.22 12.78 -29.66
C ALA A 602 -7.72 12.89 -29.34
N ARG A 603 -7.33 13.00 -28.06
CA ARG A 603 -5.92 12.99 -27.65
C ARG A 603 -5.20 11.67 -28.00
N LEU A 604 -5.92 10.55 -27.99
CA LEU A 604 -5.35 9.23 -28.32
C LEU A 604 -5.07 9.08 -29.82
N LEU A 605 -5.81 9.81 -30.68
CA LEU A 605 -5.68 9.77 -32.13
C LEU A 605 -4.53 10.65 -32.65
N HIS A 606 -4.06 11.59 -31.85
CA HIS A 606 -2.95 12.47 -32.21
C HIS A 606 -1.67 12.05 -31.50
N ALA A 607 -0.69 11.55 -32.28
CA ALA A 607 0.62 11.17 -31.75
C ALA A 607 1.31 12.39 -31.12
N ASN A 608 1.58 12.32 -29.82
CA ASN A 608 2.27 13.41 -29.10
C ASN A 608 3.78 13.19 -29.13
N ASN A 609 4.43 13.61 -30.24
CA ASN A 609 5.88 13.56 -30.40
C ASN A 609 6.62 14.52 -29.46
N SER A 610 5.91 15.49 -28.86
CA SER A 610 6.51 16.51 -27.98
C SER A 610 7.12 15.90 -26.71
N LEU A 611 6.53 14.82 -26.15
CA LEU A 611 7.05 14.15 -24.96
C LEU A 611 8.44 13.55 -25.18
N GLY A 612 8.69 12.95 -26.34
CA GLY A 612 10.01 12.38 -26.68
C GLY A 612 11.08 13.46 -26.84
N ILE A 613 10.74 14.56 -27.52
CA ILE A 613 11.63 15.71 -27.69
C ILE A 613 11.91 16.36 -26.33
N MET A 614 10.86 16.65 -25.55
CA MET A 614 10.96 17.28 -24.22
C MET A 614 11.87 16.47 -23.28
N SER A 615 11.65 15.14 -23.18
CA SER A 615 12.44 14.27 -22.31
C SER A 615 13.94 14.29 -22.64
N ARG A 616 14.30 14.33 -23.92
CA ARG A 616 15.70 14.38 -24.35
C ARG A 616 16.32 15.75 -24.12
N LEU A 617 15.62 16.83 -24.47
CA LEU A 617 16.12 18.20 -24.30
C LEU A 617 16.24 18.58 -22.82
N GLN A 618 15.32 18.15 -21.95
CA GLN A 618 15.40 18.39 -20.50
C GLN A 618 16.59 17.69 -19.82
N SER A 619 17.18 16.68 -20.45
CA SER A 619 18.39 16.04 -19.93
C SER A 619 19.69 16.82 -20.27
N MET A 620 19.60 17.87 -21.11
CA MET A 620 20.73 18.70 -21.50
C MET A 620 20.86 19.90 -20.55
N ASP A 621 22.10 20.20 -20.15
CA ASP A 621 22.36 21.36 -19.30
C ASP A 621 22.11 22.65 -20.05
N ARG A 622 21.58 23.70 -19.39
CA ARG A 622 21.26 25.02 -19.93
C ARG A 622 20.22 25.02 -21.06
N VAL A 623 19.41 23.95 -21.23
CA VAL A 623 18.29 23.91 -22.16
C VAL A 623 16.99 24.15 -21.41
N ILE A 624 16.20 25.10 -21.89
CA ILE A 624 14.85 25.40 -21.38
C ILE A 624 13.86 24.99 -22.47
N VAL A 625 12.84 24.23 -22.12
CA VAL A 625 11.81 23.82 -23.08
C VAL A 625 10.48 24.42 -22.66
N THR A 626 9.83 25.12 -23.59
CA THR A 626 8.49 25.69 -23.42
C THR A 626 7.53 25.08 -24.43
N ASP A 627 6.41 24.58 -23.91
CA ASP A 627 5.30 24.05 -24.69
C ASP A 627 4.18 25.10 -24.76
N VAL A 628 3.83 25.53 -25.98
CA VAL A 628 2.78 26.53 -26.23
C VAL A 628 1.50 25.82 -26.65
N PRO A 629 0.49 25.74 -25.79
CA PRO A 629 -0.74 25.01 -26.09
C PRO A 629 -1.60 25.82 -27.10
N TYR A 630 -2.10 25.13 -28.11
CA TYR A 630 -3.16 25.60 -28.98
C TYR A 630 -4.42 24.74 -28.74
N GLN A 631 -5.42 25.33 -28.11
CA GLN A 631 -6.69 24.65 -27.80
C GLN A 631 -7.58 24.64 -29.03
N LEU A 632 -8.05 23.47 -29.43
CA LEU A 632 -9.08 23.29 -30.43
C LEU A 632 -10.42 23.13 -29.73
N HIS A 633 -11.32 24.09 -29.93
CA HIS A 633 -12.69 24.03 -29.41
C HIS A 633 -13.63 23.43 -30.44
N ALA A 634 -14.66 22.74 -30.00
CA ALA A 634 -15.67 22.15 -30.90
C ALA A 634 -16.37 23.24 -31.76
N GLU A 635 -16.48 24.45 -31.23
CA GLU A 635 -17.04 25.61 -31.93
C GLU A 635 -16.15 26.07 -33.11
N ASP A 636 -14.85 25.79 -33.12
CA ASP A 636 -13.95 26.09 -34.21
C ASP A 636 -14.20 25.24 -35.46
N VAL A 637 -14.88 24.07 -35.28
CA VAL A 637 -15.21 23.14 -36.39
C VAL A 637 -16.44 23.63 -37.17
N GLU A 638 -17.37 24.32 -36.53
CA GLU A 638 -18.57 24.87 -37.18
C GLU A 638 -18.28 26.09 -38.06
N LEU A 639 -17.13 26.73 -37.89
CA LEU A 639 -16.70 27.88 -38.70
C LEU A 639 -16.21 27.54 -40.12
N PHE A 640 -16.08 26.21 -40.41
CA PHE A 640 -15.65 25.73 -41.72
C PHE A 640 -16.68 24.76 -42.28
N PRO A 641 -17.59 25.19 -43.21
CA PRO A 641 -18.51 24.28 -43.89
C PRO A 641 -17.71 23.25 -44.71
N GLU A 642 -18.24 22.02 -44.75
CA GLU A 642 -17.64 20.79 -45.34
C GLU A 642 -17.16 20.90 -46.81
N ASN A 643 -17.29 22.05 -47.48
CA ASN A 643 -17.10 22.22 -48.92
C ASN A 643 -15.82 22.93 -49.37
N GLU A 644 -14.91 23.30 -48.45
CA GLU A 644 -13.57 23.72 -48.88
C GLU A 644 -12.57 22.56 -48.68
N PRO A 645 -11.92 22.07 -49.79
CA PRO A 645 -10.90 21.05 -49.64
C PRO A 645 -9.76 21.62 -48.80
N SER A 646 -9.52 21.02 -47.62
CA SER A 646 -8.39 21.35 -46.76
C SER A 646 -7.10 21.13 -47.56
N GLU A 647 -6.41 22.22 -47.96
CA GLU A 647 -5.05 22.15 -48.50
C GLU A 647 -4.10 21.58 -47.45
N GLY A 648 -4.18 20.27 -47.16
CA GLY A 648 -3.23 19.74 -46.20
C GLY A 648 -3.41 18.31 -45.69
N THR A 649 -4.41 17.55 -46.10
CA THR A 649 -4.50 16.12 -45.78
C THR A 649 -4.93 15.31 -46.99
N VAL A 650 -4.05 15.20 -47.99
CA VAL A 650 -4.13 14.08 -48.92
C VAL A 650 -3.44 12.93 -48.20
N GLY A 651 -4.25 12.03 -47.67
CA GLY A 651 -3.79 10.72 -47.19
C GLY A 651 -3.12 10.01 -48.36
N ASP A 652 -1.94 9.50 -48.12
CA ASP A 652 -1.19 8.61 -48.99
C ASP A 652 -1.92 7.25 -49.09
N SER A 653 -2.98 7.18 -49.89
CA SER A 653 -3.50 5.94 -50.40
C SER A 653 -2.95 5.81 -51.83
N GLY A 654 -1.76 5.19 -51.93
CA GLY A 654 -1.18 4.77 -53.18
C GLY A 654 -2.09 3.85 -53.95
N SER A 655 -2.84 4.38 -54.93
CA SER A 655 -3.43 3.58 -55.99
C SER A 655 -2.41 3.42 -57.10
N LEU A 656 -1.83 2.24 -57.17
CA LEU A 656 -1.20 1.72 -58.37
C LEU A 656 -2.31 1.57 -59.46
N ALA A 657 -2.46 2.62 -60.30
CA ALA A 657 -3.15 2.52 -61.55
C ALA A 657 -2.13 2.74 -62.66
N GLY A 658 -1.94 1.69 -63.47
CA GLY A 658 -0.97 1.66 -64.53
C GLY A 658 -1.22 2.69 -65.62
N GLU A 659 -0.15 3.22 -66.16
CA GLU A 659 -0.15 3.94 -67.42
C GLU A 659 -0.57 3.03 -68.56
N PRO A 660 -1.45 3.45 -69.47
CA PRO A 660 -1.65 2.73 -70.73
C PRO A 660 -0.53 3.10 -71.71
N SER A 661 0.19 2.09 -72.14
CA SER A 661 1.09 2.05 -73.28
C SER A 661 0.38 2.59 -74.54
N GLU A 662 0.78 3.75 -75.05
CA GLU A 662 0.54 4.12 -76.46
C GLU A 662 1.69 3.55 -77.32
N ALA A 663 1.36 2.43 -77.94
CA ALA A 663 2.12 1.96 -79.08
C ALA A 663 1.42 2.40 -80.39
N GLY A 664 2.18 3.13 -81.21
CA GLY A 664 2.12 3.07 -82.62
C GLY A 664 1.02 3.80 -83.36
N LYS A 665 1.45 4.82 -84.08
CA LYS A 665 1.17 4.87 -85.54
C LYS A 665 2.11 5.88 -86.24
N SER A 666 2.97 5.28 -87.06
CA SER A 666 3.64 5.90 -88.20
C SER A 666 2.64 6.45 -89.20
N VAL A 667 2.96 7.49 -89.95
CA VAL A 667 3.07 7.52 -91.39
C VAL A 667 2.93 8.96 -91.98
N VAL A 668 4.01 9.40 -92.67
CA VAL A 668 4.06 10.00 -93.97
C VAL A 668 3.41 11.43 -94.17
N SER A 669 4.15 12.43 -94.36
CA SER A 669 4.76 13.02 -95.51
C SER A 669 5.51 14.32 -95.14
#